data_61b8ca3fad7f616a54500a00e370e68d
#
_entry.id   61b8ca3fad7f616a54500a00e370e68d
#
_cell.length_a   1.000
_cell.length_b   1.000
_cell.length_c   1.000
_cell.angle_alpha   90.00
_cell.angle_beta   90.00
_cell.angle_gamma   90.00
#
_symmetry.space_group_name_H-M   'P 1'
#
loop_
_entity.id
_entity.type
_entity.pdbx_description
1 polymer ?
#
loop_
_entity_poly.entity_id
_entity_poly.type
_entity_poly.pdbx_seq_one_letter_code
_entity_poly.pdbx_strand_id
1 'polypeptide(L)'
;MIPDLTYEQFLDFHRKYYHPSNSYIYLYGDMDMEEKLNWLDEKYLSDFDEIEVDSEIKYQKPFSQMQEIVQEYSIASDESEADNTYLSYNKVIGTSLDEKLYLAFQILDYALLSAPGAPLKKALLDAGIGKDIMGSYDNGVYQPIFSVISKNANMEQKEAFVEVIENTLRNIAEGGIDKKALQAGLNYYEFRFREADFGSYPRGLMYGLQLFDSWLYDEEKPFIHMEAIPTFEFLKSQIETGYFEQLIRDYLLENPHGAIVIIRPEKGRTARMDRELAEKLQAYKESLSEEEIEKLVQDTKDLEAYQEEESAPEDLAKIPVLRREDISPEIAPVYNTEMEIDSVKTIYHNVETNGIGYVTLLFDLSAVKEEDLPYVGILQSVLGIIDTENYEYGELFNEINIHTGGIGTSLELYADAQKVKEKEFKATFEMKGKSLYPKMDVLFSMMREILTCSKLDDEKRLKEILAMLKSRLSMSFLSSGHTTAALRALSYTSPLAKFKDDTDGIEFYEVVKEIEENFDDHKEELICRLKAISKQIFCADNMMVSYTSAKEGLAYMENAFAAVSKQLNDADVVQTEAKENRCIIHCKKRNEGFKTSSKVQYVARVGNFIDGGEEYTGALQILKVILSYDYLWQNVRVKGGAYGLSLIHI
;
A
#
# COMPACT_ATOMS: atom_id res chain seq x y z
N MET A 1 17.73 -23.78 0.24
CA MET A 1 17.96 -22.30 0.29
C MET A 1 19.26 -21.97 -0.43
N ILE A 2 19.57 -20.69 -0.71
CA ILE A 2 20.81 -20.32 -1.46
C ILE A 2 22.08 -20.99 -0.93
N PRO A 3 22.32 -21.08 0.41
CA PRO A 3 23.50 -21.77 0.91
C PRO A 3 23.55 -23.29 0.67
N ASP A 4 22.45 -23.89 0.26
CA ASP A 4 22.35 -25.33 0.03
C ASP A 4 22.55 -25.70 -1.46
N LEU A 5 22.65 -24.67 -2.34
CA LEU A 5 22.90 -24.87 -3.79
C LEU A 5 24.38 -25.13 -4.05
N THR A 6 24.67 -26.11 -4.93
CA THR A 6 26.02 -26.25 -5.46
C THR A 6 26.21 -25.32 -6.67
N TYR A 7 27.46 -25.05 -7.02
CA TYR A 7 27.81 -24.25 -8.20
C TYR A 7 27.29 -24.89 -9.49
N GLU A 8 27.37 -26.22 -9.60
CA GLU A 8 26.85 -26.97 -10.74
C GLU A 8 25.33 -26.82 -10.86
N GLN A 9 24.57 -26.95 -9.74
CA GLN A 9 23.12 -26.75 -9.75
C GLN A 9 22.74 -25.33 -10.19
N PHE A 10 23.49 -24.32 -9.75
CA PHE A 10 23.30 -22.93 -10.16
C PHE A 10 23.50 -22.74 -11.67
N LEU A 11 24.62 -23.26 -12.21
CA LEU A 11 24.92 -23.18 -13.64
C LEU A 11 23.93 -23.98 -14.49
N ASP A 12 23.55 -25.18 -14.04
CA ASP A 12 22.63 -26.04 -14.77
C ASP A 12 21.23 -25.44 -14.84
N PHE A 13 20.78 -24.79 -13.75
CA PHE A 13 19.52 -24.05 -13.76
C PHE A 13 19.55 -22.93 -14.81
N HIS A 14 20.62 -22.13 -14.84
CA HIS A 14 20.77 -21.08 -15.83
C HIS A 14 20.79 -21.62 -17.25
N ARG A 15 21.62 -22.65 -17.54
CA ARG A 15 21.71 -23.28 -18.88
C ARG A 15 20.37 -23.86 -19.35
N LYS A 16 19.59 -24.42 -18.40
CA LYS A 16 18.31 -25.07 -18.72
C LYS A 16 17.20 -24.09 -19.03
N TYR A 17 17.08 -23.03 -18.24
CA TYR A 17 15.90 -22.16 -18.26
C TYR A 17 16.10 -20.80 -18.91
N TYR A 18 17.34 -20.28 -18.96
CA TYR A 18 17.63 -18.97 -19.56
C TYR A 18 17.96 -19.11 -21.04
N HIS A 19 16.92 -19.28 -21.83
CA HIS A 19 17.00 -19.41 -23.27
C HIS A 19 15.84 -18.64 -23.92
N PRO A 20 16.02 -18.01 -25.12
CA PRO A 20 14.95 -17.30 -25.82
C PRO A 20 13.68 -18.12 -26.04
N SER A 21 13.82 -19.45 -26.33
CA SER A 21 12.68 -20.38 -26.47
C SER A 21 11.86 -20.54 -25.17
N ASN A 22 12.35 -20.07 -24.02
CA ASN A 22 11.67 -20.08 -22.73
C ASN A 22 11.42 -18.65 -22.23
N SER A 23 11.17 -17.69 -23.12
CA SER A 23 10.94 -16.29 -22.77
C SER A 23 9.74 -15.72 -23.49
N TYR A 24 9.08 -14.76 -22.84
CA TYR A 24 8.03 -13.95 -23.42
C TYR A 24 8.57 -12.53 -23.63
N ILE A 25 8.37 -11.97 -24.83
CA ILE A 25 8.79 -10.61 -25.17
C ILE A 25 7.54 -9.75 -25.28
N TYR A 26 7.49 -8.71 -24.46
CA TYR A 26 6.40 -7.76 -24.44
C TYR A 26 6.92 -6.35 -24.74
N LEU A 27 6.35 -5.73 -25.79
CA LEU A 27 6.67 -4.38 -26.21
C LEU A 27 5.43 -3.49 -26.07
N TYR A 28 5.59 -2.33 -25.47
CA TYR A 28 4.52 -1.36 -25.28
C TYR A 28 5.04 0.06 -25.41
N GLY A 29 4.35 0.90 -26.18
CA GLY A 29 4.64 2.31 -26.32
C GLY A 29 4.56 2.79 -27.78
N ASP A 30 4.78 4.08 -27.95
CA ASP A 30 4.87 4.73 -29.26
C ASP A 30 6.27 4.53 -29.83
N MET A 31 6.45 3.46 -30.62
CA MET A 31 7.72 3.08 -31.24
C MET A 31 7.51 2.51 -32.63
N ASP A 32 8.55 2.57 -33.46
CA ASP A 32 8.59 1.80 -34.71
C ASP A 32 8.75 0.31 -34.39
N MET A 33 7.64 -0.41 -34.44
CA MET A 33 7.59 -1.83 -34.05
C MET A 33 8.41 -2.69 -34.99
N GLU A 34 8.42 -2.38 -36.30
CA GLU A 34 9.18 -3.15 -37.29
C GLU A 34 10.69 -3.00 -37.04
N GLU A 35 11.15 -1.78 -36.76
CA GLU A 35 12.55 -1.54 -36.38
C GLU A 35 12.95 -2.33 -35.13
N LYS A 36 12.10 -2.36 -34.10
CA LYS A 36 12.40 -3.06 -32.85
C LYS A 36 12.38 -4.59 -33.01
N LEU A 37 11.44 -5.13 -33.77
CA LEU A 37 11.39 -6.56 -34.07
C LEU A 37 12.60 -7.00 -34.90
N ASN A 38 12.99 -6.23 -35.94
CA ASN A 38 14.20 -6.51 -36.72
C ASN A 38 15.45 -6.44 -35.84
N TRP A 39 15.54 -5.47 -34.95
CA TRP A 39 16.67 -5.36 -34.03
C TRP A 39 16.76 -6.56 -33.07
N LEU A 40 15.63 -7.00 -32.50
CA LEU A 40 15.57 -8.19 -31.64
C LEU A 40 16.01 -9.47 -32.40
N ASP A 41 15.54 -9.62 -33.62
CA ASP A 41 15.91 -10.76 -34.44
C ASP A 41 17.41 -10.74 -34.78
N GLU A 42 17.91 -9.66 -35.39
CA GLU A 42 19.29 -9.55 -35.84
C GLU A 42 20.33 -9.52 -34.71
N LYS A 43 20.01 -8.96 -33.56
CA LYS A 43 20.98 -8.74 -32.47
C LYS A 43 20.90 -9.74 -31.34
N TYR A 44 19.83 -10.55 -31.29
CA TYR A 44 19.62 -11.47 -30.19
C TYR A 44 19.11 -12.84 -30.66
N LEU A 45 17.92 -12.90 -31.27
CA LEU A 45 17.26 -14.16 -31.54
C LEU A 45 17.99 -15.02 -32.58
N SER A 46 18.62 -14.40 -33.59
CA SER A 46 19.38 -15.11 -34.65
C SER A 46 20.63 -15.84 -34.14
N ASP A 47 21.09 -15.56 -32.92
CA ASP A 47 22.23 -16.25 -32.31
C ASP A 47 21.82 -17.57 -31.63
N PHE A 48 20.54 -17.91 -31.61
CA PHE A 48 20.00 -19.07 -30.92
C PHE A 48 19.17 -19.96 -31.88
N ASP A 49 19.34 -21.25 -31.75
CA ASP A 49 18.44 -22.24 -32.38
C ASP A 49 17.25 -22.48 -31.41
N GLU A 50 16.07 -22.81 -31.96
CA GLU A 50 14.91 -23.20 -31.16
C GLU A 50 15.18 -24.51 -30.40
N ILE A 51 14.90 -24.54 -29.11
CA ILE A 51 15.00 -25.69 -28.24
C ILE A 51 13.72 -25.90 -27.44
N GLU A 52 13.44 -27.16 -27.09
CA GLU A 52 12.36 -27.51 -26.16
C GLU A 52 12.84 -27.35 -24.72
N VAL A 53 12.12 -26.57 -23.92
CA VAL A 53 12.42 -26.35 -22.50
C VAL A 53 11.24 -26.80 -21.64
N ASP A 54 11.44 -27.81 -20.80
CA ASP A 54 10.44 -28.27 -19.82
C ASP A 54 10.39 -27.27 -18.63
N SER A 55 9.59 -26.22 -18.80
CA SER A 55 9.36 -25.16 -17.80
C SER A 55 7.90 -25.04 -17.41
N GLU A 56 7.04 -25.96 -17.85
CA GLU A 56 5.60 -25.95 -17.56
C GLU A 56 5.32 -25.91 -16.04
N ILE A 57 4.51 -24.95 -15.61
CA ILE A 57 3.98 -24.88 -14.24
C ILE A 57 2.80 -25.85 -14.13
N LYS A 58 3.03 -26.96 -13.43
CA LYS A 58 2.06 -28.05 -13.35
C LYS A 58 0.94 -27.75 -12.37
N TYR A 59 -0.27 -28.16 -12.74
CA TYR A 59 -1.45 -28.08 -11.88
C TYR A 59 -1.25 -28.91 -10.60
N GLN A 60 -1.40 -28.28 -9.43
CA GLN A 60 -1.43 -28.97 -8.14
C GLN A 60 -2.78 -29.65 -7.95
N LYS A 61 -2.78 -30.98 -7.85
CA LYS A 61 -4.00 -31.72 -7.60
C LYS A 61 -4.62 -31.35 -6.25
N PRO A 62 -5.96 -31.26 -6.16
CA PRO A 62 -6.64 -30.97 -4.92
C PRO A 62 -6.22 -31.89 -3.76
N PHE A 63 -6.04 -31.33 -2.60
CA PHE A 63 -5.88 -32.12 -1.38
C PHE A 63 -7.18 -32.87 -1.07
N SER A 64 -7.06 -34.05 -0.47
CA SER A 64 -8.23 -34.82 -0.02
C SER A 64 -8.92 -34.23 1.21
N GLN A 65 -8.21 -33.39 1.97
CA GLN A 65 -8.67 -32.63 3.13
C GLN A 65 -7.82 -31.39 3.28
N MET A 66 -8.35 -30.38 3.97
CA MET A 66 -7.58 -29.19 4.29
C MET A 66 -6.31 -29.54 5.08
N GLN A 67 -5.21 -28.92 4.72
CA GLN A 67 -3.93 -29.06 5.42
C GLN A 67 -3.89 -28.14 6.64
N GLU A 68 -3.12 -28.52 7.65
CA GLU A 68 -2.80 -27.64 8.78
C GLU A 68 -1.30 -27.43 8.84
N ILE A 69 -0.88 -26.15 8.88
CA ILE A 69 0.52 -25.75 8.88
C ILE A 69 0.74 -24.80 10.05
N VAL A 70 1.67 -25.15 10.94
CA VAL A 70 2.08 -24.28 12.04
C VAL A 70 3.49 -23.81 11.81
N GLN A 71 3.69 -22.50 11.85
CA GLN A 71 4.99 -21.84 11.74
C GLN A 71 5.20 -20.91 12.93
N GLU A 72 6.45 -20.57 13.20
CA GLU A 72 6.84 -19.68 14.28
C GLU A 72 7.56 -18.46 13.74
N TYR A 73 7.33 -17.30 14.36
CA TYR A 73 8.06 -16.08 14.06
C TYR A 73 8.63 -15.47 15.35
N SER A 74 9.69 -14.69 15.20
CA SER A 74 10.38 -14.10 16.34
C SER A 74 9.68 -12.83 16.83
N ILE A 75 9.49 -12.72 18.12
CA ILE A 75 9.10 -11.50 18.82
C ILE A 75 10.18 -11.06 19.81
N ALA A 76 10.14 -9.79 20.25
CA ALA A 76 11.05 -9.28 21.25
C ALA A 76 10.83 -9.99 22.61
N SER A 77 11.88 -10.03 23.44
CA SER A 77 11.83 -10.75 24.72
C SER A 77 10.85 -10.14 25.74
N ASP A 78 10.57 -8.85 25.62
CA ASP A 78 9.65 -8.07 26.45
C ASP A 78 8.23 -7.96 25.84
N GLU A 79 8.04 -8.41 24.60
CA GLU A 79 6.74 -8.46 23.93
C GLU A 79 5.90 -9.65 24.43
N SER A 80 4.57 -9.50 24.47
CA SER A 80 3.65 -10.56 24.86
C SER A 80 3.49 -11.59 23.74
N GLU A 81 3.40 -12.88 24.09
CA GLU A 81 2.97 -13.93 23.14
C GLU A 81 1.44 -13.96 22.96
N ALA A 82 0.70 -13.47 23.97
CA ALA A 82 -0.75 -13.36 23.88
C ALA A 82 -1.15 -12.29 22.88
N ASP A 83 -2.20 -12.54 22.13
CA ASP A 83 -2.74 -11.66 21.08
C ASP A 83 -1.74 -11.33 19.97
N ASN A 84 -0.84 -12.26 19.64
CA ASN A 84 0.19 -12.09 18.62
C ASN A 84 0.28 -13.26 17.63
N THR A 85 -0.73 -14.13 17.60
CA THR A 85 -0.85 -15.21 16.61
C THR A 85 -1.60 -14.72 15.37
N TYR A 86 -1.15 -15.16 14.20
CA TYR A 86 -1.85 -14.99 12.94
C TYR A 86 -2.53 -16.30 12.57
N LEU A 87 -3.83 -16.23 12.25
CA LEU A 87 -4.62 -17.36 11.76
C LEU A 87 -5.03 -17.06 10.33
N SER A 88 -4.82 -18.01 9.42
CA SER A 88 -5.20 -17.87 8.03
C SER A 88 -5.95 -19.08 7.53
N TYR A 89 -7.12 -18.85 6.93
CA TYR A 89 -7.95 -19.83 6.24
C TYR A 89 -7.82 -19.61 4.74
N ASN A 90 -7.28 -20.59 4.01
CA ASN A 90 -6.90 -20.45 2.63
C ASN A 90 -7.58 -21.50 1.77
N LYS A 91 -8.15 -21.09 0.62
CA LYS A 91 -8.78 -21.96 -0.38
C LYS A 91 -8.22 -21.69 -1.77
N VAL A 92 -7.92 -22.74 -2.50
CA VAL A 92 -7.50 -22.65 -3.89
C VAL A 92 -8.73 -22.55 -4.79
N ILE A 93 -8.74 -21.58 -5.69
CA ILE A 93 -9.90 -21.22 -6.51
C ILE A 93 -9.60 -21.50 -7.99
N GLY A 94 -9.89 -22.71 -8.45
CA GLY A 94 -9.75 -23.06 -9.87
C GLY A 94 -8.38 -22.72 -10.47
N THR A 95 -8.38 -22.06 -11.61
CA THR A 95 -7.16 -21.54 -12.28
C THR A 95 -7.39 -20.11 -12.76
N SER A 96 -6.32 -19.35 -12.95
CA SER A 96 -6.33 -18.01 -13.53
C SER A 96 -6.81 -17.97 -14.98
N LEU A 97 -6.90 -19.13 -15.65
CA LEU A 97 -7.42 -19.25 -17.02
C LEU A 97 -8.95 -19.22 -17.11
N ASP A 98 -9.66 -19.23 -15.97
CA ASP A 98 -11.10 -19.00 -15.90
C ASP A 98 -11.38 -17.52 -15.61
N GLU A 99 -11.71 -16.76 -16.66
CA GLU A 99 -11.97 -15.31 -16.60
C GLU A 99 -13.09 -14.94 -15.61
N LYS A 100 -14.11 -15.82 -15.49
CA LYS A 100 -15.25 -15.56 -14.61
C LYS A 100 -14.88 -15.77 -13.15
N LEU A 101 -14.20 -16.83 -12.83
CA LEU A 101 -13.71 -17.08 -11.46
C LEU A 101 -12.68 -16.02 -11.04
N TYR A 102 -11.78 -15.65 -11.95
CA TYR A 102 -10.74 -14.64 -11.72
C TYR A 102 -11.33 -13.31 -11.22
N LEU A 103 -12.39 -12.79 -11.85
CA LEU A 103 -13.06 -11.57 -11.42
C LEU A 103 -14.10 -11.80 -10.33
N ALA A 104 -14.86 -12.90 -10.35
CA ALA A 104 -15.90 -13.16 -9.37
C ALA A 104 -15.34 -13.25 -7.95
N PHE A 105 -14.17 -13.85 -7.75
CA PHE A 105 -13.55 -13.93 -6.44
C PHE A 105 -12.90 -12.62 -5.96
N GLN A 106 -12.51 -11.71 -6.86
CA GLN A 106 -12.18 -10.33 -6.47
C GLN A 106 -13.41 -9.60 -5.89
N ILE A 107 -14.56 -9.80 -6.54
CA ILE A 107 -15.83 -9.20 -6.09
C ILE A 107 -16.29 -9.85 -4.77
N LEU A 108 -16.14 -11.17 -4.63
CA LEU A 108 -16.44 -11.88 -3.40
C LEU A 108 -15.50 -11.46 -2.26
N ASP A 109 -14.20 -11.27 -2.51
CA ASP A 109 -13.28 -10.74 -1.50
C ASP A 109 -13.75 -9.37 -1.00
N TYR A 110 -14.12 -8.49 -1.92
CA TYR A 110 -14.68 -7.19 -1.57
C TYR A 110 -15.92 -7.33 -0.69
N ALA A 111 -16.91 -8.09 -1.13
CA ALA A 111 -18.20 -8.20 -0.46
C ALA A 111 -18.15 -8.96 0.86
N LEU A 112 -17.25 -9.93 1.02
CA LEU A 112 -17.14 -10.79 2.20
C LEU A 112 -16.14 -10.29 3.24
N LEU A 113 -15.07 -9.57 2.83
CA LEU A 113 -13.89 -9.27 3.67
C LEU A 113 -13.38 -7.84 3.56
N SER A 114 -13.15 -7.33 2.34
CA SER A 114 -12.38 -6.09 2.16
C SER A 114 -13.19 -4.83 2.47
N ALA A 115 -14.49 -4.84 2.25
CA ALA A 115 -15.35 -3.72 2.63
C ALA A 115 -15.40 -3.56 4.18
N PRO A 116 -15.48 -2.33 4.72
CA PRO A 116 -15.46 -2.09 6.16
C PRO A 116 -16.52 -2.86 6.95
N GLY A 117 -17.73 -2.98 6.43
CA GLY A 117 -18.86 -3.72 7.04
C GLY A 117 -19.01 -5.17 6.58
N ALA A 118 -18.00 -5.73 5.93
CA ALA A 118 -18.09 -7.06 5.33
C ALA A 118 -18.38 -8.17 6.37
N PRO A 119 -19.25 -9.15 6.05
CA PRO A 119 -19.83 -10.07 7.01
C PRO A 119 -18.82 -10.98 7.71
N LEU A 120 -17.82 -11.51 7.01
CA LEU A 120 -16.77 -12.33 7.63
C LEU A 120 -15.91 -11.51 8.59
N LYS A 121 -15.56 -10.29 8.18
CA LYS A 121 -14.80 -9.38 9.03
C LYS A 121 -15.55 -9.05 10.31
N LYS A 122 -16.82 -8.68 10.19
CA LYS A 122 -17.67 -8.36 11.33
C LYS A 122 -17.86 -9.57 12.26
N ALA A 123 -18.17 -10.73 11.71
CA ALA A 123 -18.40 -11.96 12.50
C ALA A 123 -17.17 -12.36 13.33
N LEU A 124 -15.96 -12.26 12.76
CA LEU A 124 -14.71 -12.58 13.45
C LEU A 124 -14.39 -11.55 14.55
N LEU A 125 -14.58 -10.26 14.28
CA LEU A 125 -14.38 -9.19 15.27
C LEU A 125 -15.40 -9.30 16.42
N ASP A 126 -16.68 -9.54 16.14
CA ASP A 126 -17.73 -9.73 17.14
C ASP A 126 -17.50 -10.98 17.99
N ALA A 127 -16.88 -12.02 17.44
CA ALA A 127 -16.45 -13.22 18.18
C ALA A 127 -15.15 -13.01 18.99
N GLY A 128 -14.53 -11.83 18.91
CA GLY A 128 -13.27 -11.53 19.60
C GLY A 128 -12.07 -12.30 19.05
N ILE A 129 -12.10 -12.71 17.78
CA ILE A 129 -11.03 -13.48 17.13
C ILE A 129 -10.13 -12.52 16.36
N GLY A 130 -9.00 -12.14 16.96
CA GLY A 130 -8.08 -11.15 16.42
C GLY A 130 -8.57 -9.71 16.60
N LYS A 131 -7.71 -8.77 16.21
CA LYS A 131 -7.97 -7.33 16.29
C LYS A 131 -8.02 -6.66 14.91
N ASP A 132 -7.45 -7.30 13.89
CA ASP A 132 -7.50 -6.87 12.50
C ASP A 132 -7.77 -8.07 11.60
N ILE A 133 -8.82 -7.99 10.79
CA ILE A 133 -9.23 -9.04 9.85
C ILE A 133 -9.02 -8.54 8.44
N MET A 134 -8.34 -9.34 7.64
CA MET A 134 -8.01 -9.02 6.24
C MET A 134 -8.49 -10.12 5.31
N GLY A 135 -8.89 -9.70 4.11
CA GLY A 135 -9.05 -10.57 2.93
C GLY A 135 -7.82 -10.48 2.03
N SER A 136 -7.57 -11.52 1.29
CA SER A 136 -6.64 -11.52 0.18
C SER A 136 -7.10 -12.51 -0.88
N TYR A 137 -7.24 -12.04 -2.10
CA TYR A 137 -7.40 -12.92 -3.27
C TYR A 137 -6.19 -12.73 -4.18
N ASP A 138 -5.25 -13.68 -4.10
CA ASP A 138 -4.06 -13.72 -4.94
C ASP A 138 -4.40 -14.45 -6.24
N ASN A 139 -4.66 -13.67 -7.28
CA ASN A 139 -5.03 -14.16 -8.61
C ASN A 139 -3.90 -14.04 -9.66
N GLY A 140 -2.73 -13.51 -9.29
CA GLY A 140 -1.54 -13.44 -10.14
C GLY A 140 -0.76 -14.76 -10.26
N VAL A 141 -1.33 -15.88 -9.84
CA VAL A 141 -0.72 -17.21 -9.88
C VAL A 141 -1.63 -18.20 -10.60
N TYR A 142 -1.07 -19.32 -11.11
CA TYR A 142 -1.83 -20.31 -11.90
C TYR A 142 -3.10 -20.80 -11.18
N GLN A 143 -2.99 -21.09 -9.89
CA GLN A 143 -4.12 -21.49 -9.06
C GLN A 143 -4.36 -20.42 -7.99
N PRO A 144 -5.27 -19.47 -8.23
CA PRO A 144 -5.58 -18.39 -7.32
C PRO A 144 -5.95 -18.85 -5.93
N ILE A 145 -5.62 -18.04 -4.92
CA ILE A 145 -5.85 -18.37 -3.51
C ILE A 145 -6.70 -17.28 -2.86
N PHE A 146 -7.84 -17.71 -2.29
CA PHE A 146 -8.67 -16.87 -1.45
C PHE A 146 -8.31 -17.09 0.02
N SER A 147 -8.02 -16.02 0.76
CA SER A 147 -7.54 -16.08 2.13
C SER A 147 -8.34 -15.19 3.06
N VAL A 148 -8.70 -15.72 4.23
CA VAL A 148 -9.20 -14.96 5.39
C VAL A 148 -8.11 -14.96 6.44
N ILE A 149 -7.65 -13.79 6.85
CA ILE A 149 -6.51 -13.63 7.76
C ILE A 149 -6.96 -12.86 8.99
N SER A 150 -6.77 -13.47 10.17
CA SER A 150 -6.94 -12.81 11.46
C SER A 150 -5.57 -12.53 12.08
N LYS A 151 -5.34 -11.28 12.45
CA LYS A 151 -4.13 -10.82 13.15
C LYS A 151 -4.44 -10.55 14.62
N ASN A 152 -3.40 -10.63 15.43
CA ASN A 152 -3.51 -10.41 16.87
C ASN A 152 -4.55 -11.34 17.53
N ALA A 153 -4.57 -12.58 17.08
CA ALA A 153 -5.36 -13.69 17.65
C ALA A 153 -4.51 -14.54 18.61
N ASN A 154 -5.09 -15.62 19.12
CA ASN A 154 -4.42 -16.63 19.92
C ASN A 154 -4.56 -18.01 19.26
N MET A 155 -3.59 -18.90 19.47
CA MET A 155 -3.59 -20.23 18.85
C MET A 155 -4.83 -21.06 19.25
N GLU A 156 -5.30 -20.90 20.49
CA GLU A 156 -6.47 -21.59 21.03
C GLU A 156 -7.78 -21.18 20.34
N GLN A 157 -7.78 -20.06 19.61
CA GLN A 157 -8.93 -19.59 18.87
C GLN A 157 -9.09 -20.24 17.48
N LYS A 158 -8.17 -21.14 17.07
CA LYS A 158 -8.16 -21.75 15.73
C LYS A 158 -9.50 -22.42 15.38
N GLU A 159 -10.01 -23.27 16.26
CA GLU A 159 -11.28 -23.98 16.02
C GLU A 159 -12.45 -23.00 15.88
N ALA A 160 -12.54 -22.01 16.76
CA ALA A 160 -13.56 -20.97 16.70
C ALA A 160 -13.42 -20.11 15.43
N PHE A 161 -12.18 -19.81 15.00
CA PHE A 161 -11.90 -19.09 13.76
C PHE A 161 -12.47 -19.80 12.53
N VAL A 162 -12.20 -21.09 12.39
CA VAL A 162 -12.74 -21.90 11.29
C VAL A 162 -14.27 -22.00 11.37
N GLU A 163 -14.81 -22.27 12.56
CA GLU A 163 -16.26 -22.40 12.77
C GLU A 163 -17.02 -21.11 12.43
N VAL A 164 -16.52 -19.95 12.86
CA VAL A 164 -17.15 -18.64 12.55
C VAL A 164 -17.12 -18.38 11.04
N ILE A 165 -16.00 -18.65 10.36
CA ILE A 165 -15.91 -18.49 8.89
C ILE A 165 -16.93 -19.39 8.19
N GLU A 166 -16.90 -20.71 8.47
CA GLU A 166 -17.75 -21.66 7.76
C GLU A 166 -19.24 -21.44 8.06
N ASN A 167 -19.61 -21.10 9.29
CA ASN A 167 -20.99 -20.78 9.64
C ASN A 167 -21.47 -19.50 8.96
N THR A 168 -20.62 -18.46 8.89
CA THR A 168 -20.94 -17.22 8.20
C THR A 168 -21.12 -17.46 6.70
N LEU A 169 -20.19 -18.19 6.07
CA LEU A 169 -20.30 -18.55 4.66
C LEU A 169 -21.54 -19.39 4.35
N ARG A 170 -21.87 -20.35 5.24
CA ARG A 170 -23.08 -21.19 5.11
C ARG A 170 -24.36 -20.36 5.19
N ASN A 171 -24.43 -19.45 6.18
CA ASN A 171 -25.58 -18.55 6.32
C ASN A 171 -25.75 -17.65 5.09
N ILE A 172 -24.65 -17.15 4.51
CA ILE A 172 -24.69 -16.33 3.28
C ILE A 172 -25.12 -17.19 2.08
N ALA A 173 -24.55 -18.40 1.94
CA ALA A 173 -24.89 -19.29 0.83
C ALA A 173 -26.37 -19.74 0.86
N GLU A 174 -26.99 -19.86 2.04
CA GLU A 174 -28.40 -20.24 2.20
C GLU A 174 -29.34 -19.03 2.18
N GLY A 175 -28.96 -17.92 2.84
CA GLY A 175 -29.80 -16.73 3.01
C GLY A 175 -29.67 -15.68 1.94
N GLY A 176 -28.66 -15.78 1.10
CA GLY A 176 -28.29 -14.79 0.06
C GLY A 176 -27.21 -13.82 0.52
N ILE A 177 -26.36 -13.42 -0.41
CA ILE A 177 -25.35 -12.38 -0.23
C ILE A 177 -25.96 -10.99 -0.41
N ASP A 178 -25.41 -9.99 0.28
CA ASP A 178 -25.82 -8.59 0.08
C ASP A 178 -25.56 -8.13 -1.36
N LYS A 179 -26.64 -7.89 -2.09
CA LYS A 179 -26.62 -7.48 -3.50
C LYS A 179 -26.03 -6.11 -3.72
N LYS A 180 -26.19 -5.20 -2.74
CA LYS A 180 -25.56 -3.87 -2.79
C LYS A 180 -24.03 -4.00 -2.65
N ALA A 181 -23.56 -4.88 -1.79
CA ALA A 181 -22.13 -5.16 -1.65
C ALA A 181 -21.52 -5.76 -2.93
N LEU A 182 -22.23 -6.69 -3.58
CA LEU A 182 -21.81 -7.22 -4.89
C LEU A 182 -21.77 -6.12 -5.95
N GLN A 183 -22.79 -5.28 -6.02
CA GLN A 183 -22.85 -4.17 -6.98
C GLN A 183 -21.73 -3.15 -6.73
N ALA A 184 -21.47 -2.83 -5.47
CA ALA A 184 -20.38 -1.95 -5.07
C ALA A 184 -19.01 -2.51 -5.49
N GLY A 185 -18.75 -3.79 -5.22
CA GLY A 185 -17.52 -4.46 -5.65
C GLY A 185 -17.36 -4.49 -7.17
N LEU A 186 -18.44 -4.83 -7.91
CA LEU A 186 -18.42 -4.80 -9.37
C LEU A 186 -18.09 -3.41 -9.92
N ASN A 187 -18.75 -2.37 -9.42
CA ASN A 187 -18.51 -1.00 -9.88
C ASN A 187 -17.10 -0.53 -9.50
N TYR A 188 -16.62 -0.87 -8.30
CA TYR A 188 -15.28 -0.53 -7.84
C TYR A 188 -14.19 -1.10 -8.77
N TYR A 189 -14.26 -2.41 -9.09
CA TYR A 189 -13.27 -3.04 -9.97
C TYR A 189 -13.41 -2.61 -11.42
N GLU A 190 -14.63 -2.46 -11.94
CA GLU A 190 -14.85 -1.96 -13.30
C GLU A 190 -14.37 -0.52 -13.47
N PHE A 191 -14.64 0.36 -12.48
CA PHE A 191 -14.17 1.74 -12.52
C PHE A 191 -12.65 1.78 -12.59
N ARG A 192 -11.96 1.04 -11.72
CA ARG A 192 -10.49 0.94 -11.74
C ARG A 192 -9.94 0.37 -13.04
N PHE A 193 -10.59 -0.65 -13.58
CA PHE A 193 -10.22 -1.23 -14.88
C PHE A 193 -10.32 -0.20 -16.01
N ARG A 194 -11.41 0.58 -16.06
CA ARG A 194 -11.62 1.61 -17.09
C ARG A 194 -10.73 2.82 -16.92
N GLU A 195 -10.49 3.26 -15.71
CA GLU A 195 -9.62 4.39 -15.38
C GLU A 195 -8.15 4.07 -15.70
N ALA A 196 -7.73 2.85 -15.40
CA ALA A 196 -6.36 2.37 -15.57
C ALA A 196 -5.31 3.32 -14.96
N ASP A 197 -5.61 3.81 -13.75
CA ASP A 197 -4.69 4.61 -12.95
C ASP A 197 -3.86 3.66 -12.07
N PHE A 198 -2.57 3.58 -12.38
CA PHE A 198 -1.61 2.76 -11.66
C PHE A 198 -0.64 3.61 -10.80
N GLY A 199 -1.00 4.86 -10.52
CA GLY A 199 -0.19 5.79 -9.76
C GLY A 199 1.16 6.08 -10.44
N SER A 200 2.27 5.80 -9.74
CA SER A 200 3.62 6.04 -10.26
C SER A 200 4.14 4.96 -11.22
N TYR A 201 3.42 3.85 -11.39
CA TYR A 201 3.86 2.77 -12.27
C TYR A 201 3.51 3.06 -13.73
N PRO A 202 4.43 2.83 -14.69
CA PRO A 202 4.13 2.96 -16.10
C PRO A 202 2.97 2.03 -16.52
N ARG A 203 1.99 2.58 -17.23
CA ARG A 203 0.78 1.83 -17.64
C ARG A 203 1.13 0.57 -18.43
N GLY A 204 2.08 0.66 -19.36
CA GLY A 204 2.51 -0.49 -20.14
C GLY A 204 3.11 -1.60 -19.29
N LEU A 205 3.90 -1.27 -18.26
CA LEU A 205 4.41 -2.26 -17.32
C LEU A 205 3.28 -3.01 -16.62
N MET A 206 2.28 -2.29 -16.13
CA MET A 206 1.16 -2.91 -15.40
C MET A 206 0.32 -3.80 -16.31
N TYR A 207 0.07 -3.38 -17.55
CA TYR A 207 -0.57 -4.23 -18.55
C TYR A 207 0.26 -5.47 -18.88
N GLY A 208 1.58 -5.32 -19.06
CA GLY A 208 2.48 -6.44 -19.28
C GLY A 208 2.44 -7.47 -18.16
N LEU A 209 2.47 -7.02 -16.90
CA LEU A 209 2.35 -7.91 -15.74
C LEU A 209 1.00 -8.64 -15.72
N GLN A 210 -0.10 -7.95 -16.02
CA GLN A 210 -1.43 -8.55 -16.05
C GLN A 210 -1.58 -9.61 -17.16
N LEU A 211 -0.90 -9.45 -18.29
CA LEU A 211 -0.89 -10.48 -19.35
C LEU A 211 -0.32 -11.80 -18.83
N PHE A 212 0.68 -11.76 -17.97
CA PHE A 212 1.33 -12.96 -17.45
C PHE A 212 0.45 -13.76 -16.50
N ASP A 213 -0.62 -13.21 -15.95
CA ASP A 213 -1.59 -13.95 -15.12
C ASP A 213 -2.28 -15.10 -15.89
N SER A 214 -2.24 -15.06 -17.22
CA SER A 214 -2.76 -16.12 -18.10
C SER A 214 -1.73 -16.63 -19.09
N TRP A 215 -0.95 -15.76 -19.71
CA TRP A 215 -0.03 -16.09 -20.78
C TRP A 215 1.06 -17.11 -20.37
N LEU A 216 1.52 -17.06 -19.11
CA LEU A 216 2.49 -18.04 -18.58
C LEU A 216 1.95 -19.47 -18.53
N TYR A 217 0.64 -19.65 -18.56
CA TYR A 217 -0.02 -20.94 -18.35
C TYR A 217 -0.75 -21.45 -19.61
N ASP A 218 -1.06 -20.54 -20.55
CA ASP A 218 -1.69 -20.87 -21.83
C ASP A 218 -1.27 -19.82 -22.88
N GLU A 219 -0.43 -20.23 -23.82
CA GLU A 219 0.13 -19.34 -24.85
C GLU A 219 -0.93 -18.77 -25.79
N GLU A 220 -2.10 -19.43 -25.91
CA GLU A 220 -3.22 -18.97 -26.74
C GLU A 220 -4.09 -17.91 -26.03
N LYS A 221 -3.83 -17.64 -24.73
CA LYS A 221 -4.68 -16.76 -23.90
C LYS A 221 -3.96 -15.55 -23.27
N PRO A 222 -3.16 -14.78 -24.03
CA PRO A 222 -2.42 -13.66 -23.43
C PRO A 222 -3.32 -12.51 -22.98
N PHE A 223 -4.50 -12.30 -23.60
CA PHE A 223 -5.31 -11.08 -23.44
C PHE A 223 -6.60 -11.28 -22.64
N ILE A 224 -6.90 -12.45 -22.11
CA ILE A 224 -8.21 -12.73 -21.49
C ILE A 224 -8.53 -11.79 -20.32
N HIS A 225 -7.54 -11.36 -19.55
CA HIS A 225 -7.73 -10.41 -18.46
C HIS A 225 -7.75 -8.94 -18.89
N MET A 226 -7.26 -8.65 -20.12
CA MET A 226 -7.36 -7.31 -20.73
C MET A 226 -8.72 -7.07 -21.38
N GLU A 227 -9.44 -8.12 -21.74
CA GLU A 227 -10.77 -8.10 -22.35
C GLU A 227 -11.87 -8.30 -21.30
N ALA A 228 -11.71 -7.72 -20.11
CA ALA A 228 -12.55 -8.02 -18.94
C ALA A 228 -13.98 -7.43 -18.99
N ILE A 229 -14.29 -6.49 -19.89
CA ILE A 229 -15.60 -5.82 -19.94
C ILE A 229 -16.76 -6.81 -20.12
N PRO A 230 -16.72 -7.79 -21.04
CA PRO A 230 -17.80 -8.79 -21.16
C PRO A 230 -17.98 -9.60 -19.88
N THR A 231 -16.91 -9.89 -19.16
CA THR A 231 -16.95 -10.61 -17.88
C THR A 231 -17.61 -9.77 -16.78
N PHE A 232 -17.34 -8.45 -16.71
CA PHE A 232 -18.07 -7.56 -15.80
C PHE A 232 -19.57 -7.53 -16.13
N GLU A 233 -19.96 -7.42 -17.40
CA GLU A 233 -21.38 -7.44 -17.82
C GLU A 233 -22.05 -8.78 -17.47
N PHE A 234 -21.35 -9.90 -17.70
CA PHE A 234 -21.83 -11.21 -17.26
C PHE A 234 -22.07 -11.22 -15.74
N LEU A 235 -21.08 -10.84 -14.93
CA LEU A 235 -21.17 -10.88 -13.46
C LEU A 235 -22.27 -9.95 -12.92
N LYS A 236 -22.48 -8.78 -13.53
CA LYS A 236 -23.62 -7.91 -13.22
C LYS A 236 -24.96 -8.63 -13.43
N SER A 237 -25.11 -9.37 -14.52
CA SER A 237 -26.32 -10.14 -14.79
C SER A 237 -26.55 -11.29 -13.81
N GLN A 238 -25.51 -11.70 -13.07
CA GLN A 238 -25.57 -12.81 -12.12
C GLN A 238 -25.93 -12.41 -10.68
N ILE A 239 -26.00 -11.11 -10.34
CA ILE A 239 -26.27 -10.63 -8.97
C ILE A 239 -27.58 -11.23 -8.39
N GLU A 240 -28.62 -11.42 -9.24
CA GLU A 240 -29.95 -11.87 -8.82
C GLU A 240 -30.17 -13.39 -9.01
N THR A 241 -29.17 -14.13 -9.51
CA THR A 241 -29.38 -15.53 -9.96
C THR A 241 -28.97 -16.58 -8.94
N GLY A 242 -28.32 -16.20 -7.84
CA GLY A 242 -27.70 -17.14 -6.89
C GLY A 242 -26.33 -17.68 -7.32
N TYR A 243 -25.75 -17.09 -8.35
CA TYR A 243 -24.44 -17.48 -8.89
C TYR A 243 -23.31 -17.32 -7.84
N PHE A 244 -23.26 -16.20 -7.14
CA PHE A 244 -22.23 -15.93 -6.14
C PHE A 244 -22.37 -16.83 -4.91
N GLU A 245 -23.61 -17.13 -4.50
CA GLU A 245 -23.90 -18.11 -3.43
C GLU A 245 -23.46 -19.52 -3.82
N GLN A 246 -23.60 -19.87 -5.11
CA GLN A 246 -23.11 -21.17 -5.60
C GLN A 246 -21.57 -21.24 -5.58
N LEU A 247 -20.89 -20.14 -5.97
CA LEU A 247 -19.41 -20.07 -5.88
C LEU A 247 -18.92 -20.23 -4.44
N ILE A 248 -19.63 -19.65 -3.46
CA ILE A 248 -19.32 -19.83 -2.03
C ILE A 248 -19.44 -21.31 -1.62
N ARG A 249 -20.51 -21.99 -2.06
CA ARG A 249 -20.69 -23.43 -1.77
C ARG A 249 -19.57 -24.25 -2.37
N ASP A 250 -19.34 -24.11 -3.68
CA ASP A 250 -18.46 -24.99 -4.44
C ASP A 250 -16.99 -24.78 -4.07
N TYR A 251 -16.56 -23.53 -3.88
CA TYR A 251 -15.14 -23.20 -3.74
C TYR A 251 -14.68 -22.88 -2.32
N LEU A 252 -15.57 -22.39 -1.43
CA LEU A 252 -15.19 -22.04 -0.07
C LEU A 252 -15.65 -23.08 0.96
N LEU A 253 -16.84 -23.69 0.80
CA LEU A 253 -17.39 -24.65 1.76
C LEU A 253 -17.04 -26.11 1.39
N GLU A 254 -17.36 -26.55 0.17
CA GLU A 254 -17.25 -27.95 -0.24
C GLU A 254 -15.86 -28.31 -0.78
N ASN A 255 -15.05 -27.33 -1.09
CA ASN A 255 -13.69 -27.50 -1.61
C ASN A 255 -12.69 -27.92 -0.51
N PRO A 256 -12.10 -29.12 -0.54
CA PRO A 256 -11.08 -29.54 0.41
C PRO A 256 -9.68 -29.00 0.10
N HIS A 257 -9.49 -28.39 -1.09
CA HIS A 257 -8.20 -27.88 -1.54
C HIS A 257 -7.86 -26.55 -0.87
N GLY A 258 -7.24 -26.63 0.28
CA GLY A 258 -6.87 -25.46 1.07
C GLY A 258 -6.02 -25.81 2.29
N ALA A 259 -5.71 -24.79 3.07
CA ALA A 259 -4.91 -24.94 4.28
C ALA A 259 -5.31 -23.94 5.36
N ILE A 260 -5.25 -24.39 6.61
CA ILE A 260 -5.21 -23.51 7.78
C ILE A 260 -3.73 -23.28 8.09
N VAL A 261 -3.31 -22.02 8.07
CA VAL A 261 -1.94 -21.63 8.41
C VAL A 261 -1.96 -20.85 9.71
N ILE A 262 -1.16 -21.29 10.66
CA ILE A 262 -1.02 -20.67 11.98
C ILE A 262 0.41 -20.19 12.10
N ILE A 263 0.58 -18.89 12.33
CA ILE A 263 1.91 -18.30 12.56
C ILE A 263 1.90 -17.77 13.99
N ARG A 264 2.59 -18.48 14.89
CA ARG A 264 2.63 -18.14 16.31
C ARG A 264 3.92 -17.43 16.70
N PRO A 265 3.85 -16.52 17.68
CA PRO A 265 5.03 -15.85 18.21
C PRO A 265 5.92 -16.82 19.00
N GLU A 266 7.24 -16.64 18.92
CA GLU A 266 8.23 -17.35 19.73
C GLU A 266 9.28 -16.36 20.25
N LYS A 267 9.37 -16.22 21.57
CA LYS A 267 10.43 -15.43 22.22
C LYS A 267 11.80 -16.10 22.07
N GLY A 268 12.80 -15.31 21.77
CA GLY A 268 14.18 -15.79 21.69
C GLY A 268 14.51 -16.66 20.47
N ARG A 269 13.57 -16.80 19.51
CA ARG A 269 13.78 -17.58 18.29
C ARG A 269 15.01 -17.12 17.51
N THR A 270 15.17 -15.81 17.30
CA THR A 270 16.34 -15.26 16.59
C THR A 270 17.63 -15.66 17.28
N ALA A 271 17.73 -15.47 18.61
CA ALA A 271 18.91 -15.82 19.37
C ALA A 271 19.20 -17.33 19.36
N ARG A 272 18.17 -18.17 19.33
CA ARG A 272 18.32 -19.62 19.17
C ARG A 272 18.90 -19.97 17.80
N MET A 273 18.31 -19.43 16.72
CA MET A 273 18.78 -19.68 15.35
C MET A 273 20.21 -19.18 15.13
N ASP A 274 20.57 -18.03 15.68
CA ASP A 274 21.92 -17.47 15.57
C ASP A 274 22.94 -18.35 16.31
N ARG A 275 22.56 -18.91 17.47
CA ARG A 275 23.41 -19.86 18.21
C ARG A 275 23.58 -21.17 17.44
N GLU A 276 22.50 -21.75 16.94
CA GLU A 276 22.53 -22.97 16.12
C GLU A 276 23.42 -22.79 14.88
N LEU A 277 23.30 -21.62 14.22
CA LEU A 277 24.16 -21.27 13.09
C LEU A 277 25.62 -21.14 13.51
N ALA A 278 25.90 -20.44 14.63
CA ALA A 278 27.25 -20.27 15.13
C ALA A 278 27.89 -21.62 15.49
N GLU A 279 27.16 -22.52 16.16
CA GLU A 279 27.59 -23.88 16.48
C GLU A 279 27.90 -24.71 15.22
N LYS A 280 27.00 -24.63 14.20
CA LYS A 280 27.20 -25.28 12.90
C LYS A 280 28.46 -24.77 12.20
N LEU A 281 28.65 -23.46 12.15
CA LEU A 281 29.82 -22.85 11.52
C LEU A 281 31.12 -23.17 12.29
N GLN A 282 31.07 -23.21 13.62
CA GLN A 282 32.20 -23.60 14.44
C GLN A 282 32.60 -25.06 14.19
N ALA A 283 31.64 -25.98 14.20
CA ALA A 283 31.86 -27.37 13.90
C ALA A 283 32.41 -27.58 12.49
N TYR A 284 31.91 -26.83 11.50
CA TYR A 284 32.46 -26.84 10.15
C TYR A 284 33.90 -26.36 10.12
N LYS A 285 34.21 -25.23 10.77
CA LYS A 285 35.57 -24.71 10.86
C LYS A 285 36.53 -25.71 11.51
N GLU A 286 36.11 -26.40 12.57
CA GLU A 286 36.90 -27.42 13.26
C GLU A 286 37.14 -28.68 12.43
N SER A 287 36.27 -28.94 11.43
CA SER A 287 36.42 -30.07 10.51
C SER A 287 37.42 -29.82 9.37
N LEU A 288 37.79 -28.55 9.14
CA LEU A 288 38.68 -28.15 8.06
C LEU A 288 40.17 -28.29 8.48
N SER A 289 41.01 -28.70 7.56
CA SER A 289 42.47 -28.64 7.68
C SER A 289 42.95 -27.18 7.58
N GLU A 290 44.20 -26.94 8.03
CA GLU A 290 44.83 -25.62 7.88
C GLU A 290 44.89 -25.18 6.40
N GLU A 291 45.21 -26.11 5.49
CA GLU A 291 45.27 -25.85 4.04
C GLU A 291 43.88 -25.43 3.46
N GLU A 292 42.81 -26.07 3.91
CA GLU A 292 41.44 -25.72 3.49
C GLU A 292 41.03 -24.35 4.02
N ILE A 293 41.42 -24.01 5.26
CA ILE A 293 41.16 -22.66 5.83
C ILE A 293 41.96 -21.61 5.07
N GLU A 294 43.24 -21.85 4.77
CA GLU A 294 44.05 -20.93 3.96
C GLU A 294 43.47 -20.72 2.58
N LYS A 295 42.98 -21.80 1.96
CA LYS A 295 42.31 -21.72 0.67
C LYS A 295 41.04 -20.87 0.74
N LEU A 296 40.16 -21.08 1.73
CA LEU A 296 38.94 -20.27 1.90
C LEU A 296 39.26 -18.79 2.11
N VAL A 297 40.32 -18.48 2.88
CA VAL A 297 40.79 -17.10 3.06
C VAL A 297 41.28 -16.53 1.73
N GLN A 298 41.99 -17.30 0.91
CA GLN A 298 42.47 -16.84 -0.39
C GLN A 298 41.30 -16.64 -1.37
N ASP A 299 40.41 -17.62 -1.47
CA ASP A 299 39.19 -17.54 -2.32
C ASP A 299 38.36 -16.30 -1.96
N THR A 300 38.23 -15.96 -0.66
CA THR A 300 37.53 -14.75 -0.22
C THR A 300 38.26 -13.47 -0.66
N LYS A 301 39.58 -13.42 -0.53
CA LYS A 301 40.37 -12.27 -1.00
C LYS A 301 40.31 -12.10 -2.51
N ASP A 302 40.31 -13.20 -3.26
CA ASP A 302 40.20 -13.18 -4.71
C ASP A 302 38.83 -12.71 -5.15
N LEU A 303 37.77 -13.11 -4.42
CA LEU A 303 36.41 -12.62 -4.65
C LEU A 303 36.29 -11.11 -4.34
N GLU A 304 36.85 -10.65 -3.22
CA GLU A 304 36.90 -9.22 -2.88
C GLU A 304 37.64 -8.42 -3.95
N ALA A 305 38.81 -8.91 -4.40
CA ALA A 305 39.57 -8.27 -5.47
C ALA A 305 38.79 -8.19 -6.78
N TYR A 306 38.09 -9.28 -7.15
CA TYR A 306 37.22 -9.30 -8.33
C TYR A 306 36.03 -8.32 -8.23
N GLN A 307 35.42 -8.20 -7.05
CA GLN A 307 34.32 -7.26 -6.81
C GLN A 307 34.78 -5.78 -6.81
N GLU A 308 36.05 -5.55 -6.51
CA GLU A 308 36.65 -4.20 -6.50
C GLU A 308 37.32 -3.81 -7.82
N GLU A 309 37.46 -4.76 -8.76
CA GLU A 309 38.04 -4.50 -10.06
C GLU A 309 37.19 -3.50 -10.86
N GLU A 310 37.81 -2.41 -11.28
CA GLU A 310 37.14 -1.41 -12.11
C GLU A 310 36.96 -1.94 -13.55
N SER A 311 35.78 -1.75 -14.10
CA SER A 311 35.51 -2.10 -15.50
C SER A 311 36.40 -1.31 -16.45
N ALA A 312 36.90 -1.94 -17.51
CA ALA A 312 37.75 -1.27 -18.48
C ALA A 312 37.01 -0.08 -19.13
N PRO A 313 37.68 1.07 -19.36
CA PRO A 313 37.07 2.23 -19.99
C PRO A 313 36.41 1.95 -21.34
N GLU A 314 36.95 0.98 -22.09
CA GLU A 314 36.42 0.54 -23.39
C GLU A 314 35.09 -0.19 -23.24
N ASP A 315 34.86 -0.89 -22.14
CA ASP A 315 33.60 -1.57 -21.86
C ASP A 315 32.55 -0.59 -21.33
N LEU A 316 32.95 0.34 -20.47
CA LEU A 316 32.09 1.43 -20.02
C LEU A 316 31.61 2.32 -21.17
N ALA A 317 32.45 2.54 -22.17
CA ALA A 317 32.09 3.33 -23.37
C ALA A 317 31.04 2.65 -24.26
N LYS A 318 30.78 1.35 -24.11
CA LYS A 318 29.72 0.62 -24.84
C LYS A 318 28.34 0.88 -24.25
N ILE A 319 28.26 1.33 -23.00
CA ILE A 319 26.98 1.61 -22.32
C ILE A 319 26.43 2.92 -22.89
N PRO A 320 25.19 2.91 -23.44
CA PRO A 320 24.57 4.14 -23.92
C PRO A 320 24.28 5.07 -22.74
N VAL A 321 24.82 6.28 -22.79
CA VAL A 321 24.60 7.31 -21.77
C VAL A 321 23.88 8.50 -22.37
N LEU A 322 23.01 9.13 -21.59
CA LEU A 322 22.36 10.39 -21.97
C LEU A 322 23.42 11.49 -22.11
N ARG A 323 23.28 12.29 -23.17
CA ARG A 323 24.06 13.50 -23.36
C ARG A 323 23.29 14.70 -22.86
N ARG A 324 23.98 15.82 -22.66
CA ARG A 324 23.34 17.05 -22.20
C ARG A 324 22.25 17.54 -23.18
N GLU A 325 22.43 17.27 -24.46
CA GLU A 325 21.51 17.65 -25.54
C GLU A 325 20.21 16.81 -25.51
N ASP A 326 20.25 15.61 -24.89
CA ASP A 326 19.08 14.72 -24.74
C ASP A 326 18.17 15.17 -23.58
N ILE A 327 18.63 16.10 -22.72
CA ILE A 327 17.87 16.64 -21.63
C ILE A 327 17.06 17.83 -22.11
N SER A 328 15.72 17.68 -22.13
CA SER A 328 14.85 18.81 -22.46
C SER A 328 14.91 19.88 -21.36
N PRO A 329 15.16 21.15 -21.69
CA PRO A 329 15.05 22.26 -20.76
C PRO A 329 13.60 22.69 -20.51
N GLU A 330 12.65 22.12 -21.25
CA GLU A 330 11.24 22.49 -21.16
C GLU A 330 10.61 21.91 -19.87
N ILE A 331 9.90 22.75 -19.16
CA ILE A 331 9.10 22.35 -18.01
C ILE A 331 7.72 21.93 -18.50
N ALA A 332 7.22 20.80 -18.01
CA ALA A 332 5.87 20.37 -18.32
C ALA A 332 4.86 21.49 -17.98
N PRO A 333 3.91 21.78 -18.87
CA PRO A 333 2.93 22.84 -18.62
C PRO A 333 2.06 22.53 -17.41
N VAL A 334 1.79 23.54 -16.58
CA VAL A 334 0.89 23.45 -15.46
C VAL A 334 -0.45 24.07 -15.84
N TYR A 335 -1.50 23.26 -15.86
CA TYR A 335 -2.85 23.67 -16.28
C TYR A 335 -3.67 24.17 -15.09
N ASN A 336 -3.31 25.31 -14.50
CA ASN A 336 -4.00 25.89 -13.36
C ASN A 336 -4.78 27.13 -13.76
N THR A 337 -6.09 27.14 -13.49
CA THR A 337 -6.95 28.32 -13.60
C THR A 337 -7.54 28.61 -12.23
N GLU A 338 -7.19 29.74 -11.63
CA GLU A 338 -7.81 30.19 -10.39
C GLU A 338 -9.18 30.79 -10.69
N MET A 339 -10.18 30.37 -9.93
CA MET A 339 -11.55 30.90 -9.99
C MET A 339 -12.18 30.87 -8.59
N GLU A 340 -13.36 31.41 -8.48
CA GLU A 340 -14.16 31.38 -7.26
C GLU A 340 -15.52 30.79 -7.60
N ILE A 341 -15.94 29.78 -6.83
CA ILE A 341 -17.26 29.13 -6.96
C ILE A 341 -17.91 29.20 -5.57
N ASP A 342 -19.07 29.85 -5.50
CA ASP A 342 -19.81 30.10 -4.24
C ASP A 342 -18.91 30.68 -3.11
N SER A 343 -18.09 31.67 -3.44
CA SER A 343 -17.14 32.33 -2.54
C SER A 343 -15.99 31.43 -2.05
N VAL A 344 -15.84 30.24 -2.60
CA VAL A 344 -14.73 29.34 -2.29
C VAL A 344 -13.67 29.38 -3.36
N LYS A 345 -12.41 29.60 -2.98
CA LYS A 345 -11.28 29.56 -3.90
C LYS A 345 -11.19 28.18 -4.55
N THR A 346 -11.21 28.14 -5.87
CA THR A 346 -11.12 26.92 -6.66
C THR A 346 -9.98 26.99 -7.65
N ILE A 347 -9.15 25.94 -7.71
CA ILE A 347 -8.13 25.74 -8.73
C ILE A 347 -8.65 24.69 -9.69
N TYR A 348 -8.89 25.12 -10.93
CA TYR A 348 -9.38 24.26 -12.00
C TYR A 348 -8.23 23.84 -12.93
N HIS A 349 -8.16 22.53 -13.19
CA HIS A 349 -7.20 21.92 -14.09
C HIS A 349 -7.94 21.36 -15.31
N ASN A 350 -7.78 22.05 -16.46
CA ASN A 350 -8.42 21.62 -17.71
C ASN A 350 -7.58 20.53 -18.39
N VAL A 351 -7.91 19.28 -18.11
CA VAL A 351 -7.22 18.09 -18.63
C VAL A 351 -8.26 17.08 -19.11
N GLU A 352 -7.97 16.40 -20.22
CA GLU A 352 -8.84 15.31 -20.70
C GLU A 352 -8.82 14.15 -19.71
N THR A 353 -10.01 13.75 -19.25
CA THR A 353 -10.19 12.77 -18.15
C THR A 353 -11.20 11.67 -18.48
N ASN A 354 -11.56 11.50 -19.77
CA ASN A 354 -12.52 10.48 -20.19
C ASN A 354 -13.86 10.51 -19.44
N GLY A 355 -14.37 11.71 -19.11
CA GLY A 355 -15.65 11.88 -18.42
C GLY A 355 -15.59 11.71 -16.91
N ILE A 356 -14.41 11.63 -16.31
CA ILE A 356 -14.20 11.55 -14.86
C ILE A 356 -13.85 12.93 -14.31
N GLY A 357 -14.55 13.36 -13.25
CA GLY A 357 -14.17 14.53 -12.46
C GLY A 357 -13.42 14.12 -11.20
N TYR A 358 -12.26 14.75 -10.95
CA TYR A 358 -11.44 14.55 -9.75
C TYR A 358 -11.56 15.77 -8.86
N VAL A 359 -11.97 15.58 -7.62
CA VAL A 359 -12.19 16.63 -6.62
C VAL A 359 -11.25 16.42 -5.44
N THR A 360 -10.63 17.49 -4.99
CA THR A 360 -9.96 17.55 -3.68
C THR A 360 -10.50 18.76 -2.92
N LEU A 361 -11.09 18.52 -1.76
CA LEU A 361 -11.40 19.54 -0.78
C LEU A 361 -10.22 19.67 0.16
N LEU A 362 -9.60 20.84 0.23
CA LEU A 362 -8.41 21.12 1.05
C LEU A 362 -8.81 22.04 2.19
N PHE A 363 -8.59 21.62 3.44
CA PHE A 363 -8.86 22.41 4.64
C PHE A 363 -7.54 22.73 5.33
N ASP A 364 -7.29 24.03 5.61
CA ASP A 364 -6.05 24.50 6.25
C ASP A 364 -5.99 24.06 7.72
N LEU A 365 -4.83 23.52 8.11
CA LEU A 365 -4.54 23.06 9.48
C LEU A 365 -3.70 24.05 10.30
N SER A 366 -3.36 25.20 9.78
CA SER A 366 -2.46 26.16 10.43
C SER A 366 -2.97 26.67 11.79
N ALA A 367 -4.28 26.61 12.03
CA ALA A 367 -4.92 27.00 13.28
C ALA A 367 -4.99 25.87 14.33
N VAL A 368 -4.65 24.63 13.96
CA VAL A 368 -4.65 23.47 14.86
C VAL A 368 -3.42 23.54 15.75
N LYS A 369 -3.58 23.33 17.06
CA LYS A 369 -2.47 23.34 18.01
C LYS A 369 -1.59 22.09 17.87
N GLU A 370 -0.30 22.22 18.22
CA GLU A 370 0.65 21.09 18.21
C GLU A 370 0.16 19.89 19.02
N GLU A 371 -0.44 20.13 20.19
CA GLU A 371 -0.98 19.08 21.07
C GLU A 371 -2.18 18.31 20.48
N ASP A 372 -2.83 18.86 19.47
CA ASP A 372 -3.99 18.26 18.80
C ASP A 372 -3.62 17.51 17.51
N LEU A 373 -2.37 17.58 17.04
CA LEU A 373 -1.93 16.94 15.80
C LEU A 373 -2.15 15.42 15.77
N PRO A 374 -1.87 14.65 16.84
CA PRO A 374 -2.18 13.22 16.83
C PRO A 374 -3.68 12.93 16.65
N TYR A 375 -4.54 13.78 17.19
CA TYR A 375 -5.99 13.64 17.04
C TYR A 375 -6.47 14.01 15.62
N VAL A 376 -5.74 14.87 14.89
CA VAL A 376 -5.98 15.07 13.45
C VAL A 376 -5.67 13.79 12.68
N GLY A 377 -4.57 13.09 12.99
CA GLY A 377 -4.23 11.79 12.42
C GLY A 377 -5.28 10.72 12.72
N ILE A 378 -5.81 10.69 13.96
CA ILE A 378 -6.91 9.79 14.32
C ILE A 378 -8.19 10.17 13.54
N LEU A 379 -8.55 11.47 13.49
CA LEU A 379 -9.72 11.93 12.72
C LEU A 379 -9.65 11.52 11.25
N GLN A 380 -8.48 11.71 10.63
CA GLN A 380 -8.24 11.26 9.26
C GLN A 380 -8.46 9.74 9.08
N SER A 381 -8.07 8.95 10.08
CA SER A 381 -8.22 7.49 10.05
C SER A 381 -9.65 7.02 10.34
N VAL A 382 -10.47 7.84 11.00
CA VAL A 382 -11.85 7.49 11.41
C VAL A 382 -12.87 7.85 10.32
N LEU A 383 -12.68 8.99 9.64
CA LEU A 383 -13.65 9.47 8.65
C LEU A 383 -13.81 8.50 7.49
N GLY A 384 -15.07 8.22 7.14
CA GLY A 384 -15.45 7.30 6.07
C GLY A 384 -15.56 5.82 6.49
N ILE A 385 -15.13 5.47 7.72
CA ILE A 385 -15.23 4.11 8.27
C ILE A 385 -15.92 4.04 9.64
N ILE A 386 -16.62 5.10 10.02
CA ILE A 386 -17.51 5.19 11.18
C ILE A 386 -18.93 5.49 10.68
N ASP A 387 -19.95 5.14 11.46
CA ASP A 387 -21.34 5.47 11.14
C ASP A 387 -21.54 6.97 10.97
N THR A 388 -22.47 7.33 10.10
CA THR A 388 -22.99 8.68 9.99
C THR A 388 -24.42 8.77 10.53
N GLU A 389 -25.02 9.95 10.51
CA GLU A 389 -26.43 10.11 10.92
C GLU A 389 -27.36 9.31 10.00
N ASN A 390 -27.03 9.18 8.71
CA ASN A 390 -27.90 8.59 7.69
C ASN A 390 -27.51 7.19 7.25
N TYR A 391 -26.28 6.74 7.52
CA TYR A 391 -25.77 5.45 7.06
C TYR A 391 -24.97 4.73 8.14
N GLU A 392 -25.13 3.43 8.24
CA GLU A 392 -24.11 2.58 8.87
C GLU A 392 -22.83 2.61 7.99
N TYR A 393 -21.66 2.50 8.60
CA TYR A 393 -20.38 2.65 7.89
C TYR A 393 -20.20 1.67 6.72
N GLY A 394 -20.76 0.47 6.82
CA GLY A 394 -20.74 -0.52 5.74
C GLY A 394 -21.65 -0.11 4.57
N GLU A 395 -22.83 0.43 4.86
CA GLU A 395 -23.73 0.95 3.84
C GLU A 395 -23.14 2.20 3.17
N LEU A 396 -22.58 3.12 3.95
CA LEU A 396 -21.91 4.31 3.42
C LEU A 396 -20.81 3.93 2.42
N PHE A 397 -19.99 2.97 2.78
CA PHE A 397 -18.90 2.50 1.92
C PHE A 397 -19.43 1.89 0.61
N ASN A 398 -20.50 1.09 0.69
CA ASN A 398 -21.13 0.53 -0.49
C ASN A 398 -21.75 1.61 -1.39
N GLU A 399 -22.50 2.57 -0.83
CA GLU A 399 -23.10 3.68 -1.61
C GLU A 399 -22.02 4.53 -2.30
N ILE A 400 -20.90 4.81 -1.64
CA ILE A 400 -19.75 5.48 -2.25
C ILE A 400 -19.27 4.69 -3.48
N ASN A 401 -19.02 3.40 -3.35
CA ASN A 401 -18.45 2.58 -4.43
C ASN A 401 -19.47 2.24 -5.53
N ILE A 402 -20.77 2.23 -5.25
CA ILE A 402 -21.83 2.10 -6.28
C ILE A 402 -21.87 3.32 -7.20
N HIS A 403 -21.56 4.50 -6.71
CA HIS A 403 -21.80 5.74 -7.44
C HIS A 403 -20.54 6.51 -7.83
N THR A 404 -19.41 6.22 -7.21
CA THR A 404 -18.17 6.98 -7.37
C THR A 404 -16.98 6.07 -7.63
N GLY A 405 -15.84 6.67 -7.95
CA GLY A 405 -14.54 5.98 -8.01
C GLY A 405 -13.83 5.91 -6.66
N GLY A 406 -14.54 6.24 -5.57
CA GLY A 406 -14.03 6.24 -4.20
C GLY A 406 -13.90 7.65 -3.62
N ILE A 407 -13.93 7.70 -2.28
CA ILE A 407 -13.64 8.89 -1.47
C ILE A 407 -12.59 8.48 -0.45
N GLY A 408 -11.60 9.33 -0.22
CA GLY A 408 -10.54 9.11 0.76
C GLY A 408 -10.06 10.40 1.39
N THR A 409 -9.39 10.27 2.52
CA THR A 409 -8.80 11.39 3.27
C THR A 409 -7.29 11.25 3.34
N SER A 410 -6.58 12.38 3.35
CA SER A 410 -5.13 12.43 3.54
C SER A 410 -4.71 13.71 4.26
N LEU A 411 -3.51 13.71 4.82
CA LEU A 411 -2.84 14.89 5.34
C LEU A 411 -1.67 15.23 4.44
N GLU A 412 -1.67 16.43 3.87
CA GLU A 412 -0.64 16.86 2.92
C GLU A 412 0.13 18.06 3.45
N LEU A 413 1.40 18.12 3.09
CA LEU A 413 2.33 19.15 3.54
C LEU A 413 2.97 19.83 2.34
N TYR A 414 2.83 21.15 2.26
CA TYR A 414 3.32 21.95 1.14
C TYR A 414 4.37 22.95 1.64
N ALA A 415 5.61 22.77 1.22
CA ALA A 415 6.70 23.71 1.47
C ALA A 415 7.01 24.52 0.22
N ASP A 416 7.34 25.82 0.41
CA ASP A 416 7.78 26.68 -0.66
C ASP A 416 9.31 26.56 -0.82
N ALA A 417 9.75 25.97 -1.93
CA ALA A 417 11.17 25.80 -2.25
C ALA A 417 11.96 27.12 -2.33
N GLN A 418 11.29 28.26 -2.56
CA GLN A 418 11.92 29.59 -2.58
C GLN A 418 12.06 30.19 -1.17
N LYS A 419 11.33 29.64 -0.17
CA LYS A 419 11.29 30.14 1.20
C LYS A 419 11.82 29.13 2.23
N VAL A 420 12.75 28.30 1.83
CA VAL A 420 13.28 27.21 2.68
C VAL A 420 13.88 27.74 4.00
N LYS A 421 14.48 28.95 3.97
CA LYS A 421 15.06 29.58 5.16
C LYS A 421 14.00 29.97 6.20
N GLU A 422 12.78 30.22 5.80
CA GLU A 422 11.67 30.61 6.67
C GLU A 422 11.09 29.42 7.43
N LYS A 423 11.42 28.17 7.00
CA LYS A 423 10.89 26.90 7.54
C LYS A 423 9.36 26.87 7.58
N GLU A 424 8.72 27.69 6.76
CA GLU A 424 7.27 27.75 6.64
C GLU A 424 6.78 26.64 5.73
N PHE A 425 5.68 26.02 6.13
CA PHE A 425 4.93 25.07 5.30
C PHE A 425 3.43 25.25 5.54
N LYS A 426 2.62 24.74 4.64
CA LYS A 426 1.18 24.61 4.81
C LYS A 426 0.85 23.15 5.02
N ALA A 427 0.04 22.88 6.03
CA ALA A 427 -0.54 21.56 6.24
C ALA A 427 -2.03 21.63 5.91
N THR A 428 -2.54 20.63 5.21
CA THR A 428 -3.95 20.53 4.86
C THR A 428 -4.51 19.17 5.25
N PHE A 429 -5.77 19.17 5.69
CA PHE A 429 -6.59 17.98 5.67
C PHE A 429 -7.28 17.93 4.31
N GLU A 430 -7.09 16.86 3.56
CA GLU A 430 -7.65 16.72 2.23
C GLU A 430 -8.67 15.59 2.17
N MET A 431 -9.82 15.88 1.54
CA MET A 431 -10.77 14.87 1.15
C MET A 431 -10.80 14.78 -0.38
N LYS A 432 -10.39 13.63 -0.89
CA LYS A 432 -10.26 13.35 -2.31
C LYS A 432 -11.39 12.45 -2.77
N GLY A 433 -11.97 12.75 -3.93
CA GLY A 433 -12.98 11.89 -4.52
C GLY A 433 -12.99 12.03 -6.04
N LYS A 434 -13.54 11.02 -6.70
CA LYS A 434 -13.67 10.98 -8.16
C LYS A 434 -14.96 10.30 -8.57
N SER A 435 -15.58 10.78 -9.62
CA SER A 435 -16.77 10.15 -10.21
C SER A 435 -16.92 10.51 -11.69
N LEU A 436 -17.79 9.79 -12.39
CA LEU A 436 -18.25 10.22 -13.69
C LEU A 436 -19.02 11.54 -13.56
N TYR A 437 -18.94 12.43 -14.55
CA TYR A 437 -19.60 13.76 -14.52
C TYR A 437 -21.07 13.72 -14.08
N PRO A 438 -21.94 12.82 -14.59
CA PRO A 438 -23.33 12.76 -14.19
C PRO A 438 -23.58 12.33 -12.73
N LYS A 439 -22.54 11.93 -12.00
CA LYS A 439 -22.58 11.47 -10.60
C LYS A 439 -21.88 12.41 -9.61
N MET A 440 -21.50 13.60 -10.07
CA MET A 440 -20.83 14.59 -9.23
C MET A 440 -21.68 15.06 -8.04
N ASP A 441 -22.98 15.12 -8.20
CA ASP A 441 -23.94 15.43 -7.14
C ASP A 441 -23.90 14.40 -5.99
N VAL A 442 -23.85 13.12 -6.35
CA VAL A 442 -23.72 12.04 -5.37
C VAL A 442 -22.35 12.09 -4.68
N LEU A 443 -21.27 12.31 -5.44
CA LEU A 443 -19.92 12.44 -4.87
C LEU A 443 -19.87 13.52 -3.79
N PHE A 444 -20.33 14.74 -4.10
CA PHE A 444 -20.34 15.84 -3.14
C PHE A 444 -21.27 15.58 -1.95
N SER A 445 -22.43 14.93 -2.17
CA SER A 445 -23.33 14.55 -1.10
C SER A 445 -22.69 13.59 -0.11
N MET A 446 -21.94 12.58 -0.61
CA MET A 446 -21.23 11.61 0.24
C MET A 446 -20.03 12.27 0.97
N MET A 447 -19.28 13.15 0.29
CA MET A 447 -18.20 13.92 0.93
C MET A 447 -18.72 14.77 2.10
N ARG A 448 -19.82 15.47 1.90
CA ARG A 448 -20.49 16.22 2.94
C ARG A 448 -20.95 15.31 4.10
N GLU A 449 -21.62 14.21 3.79
CA GLU A 449 -22.08 13.24 4.79
C GLU A 449 -20.95 12.81 5.72
N ILE A 450 -19.78 12.47 5.16
CA ILE A 450 -18.60 12.10 5.92
C ILE A 450 -18.11 13.25 6.80
N LEU A 451 -18.03 14.47 6.27
CA LEU A 451 -17.46 15.62 6.98
C LEU A 451 -18.36 16.13 8.11
N THR A 452 -19.69 16.10 7.92
CA THR A 452 -20.63 16.79 8.81
C THR A 452 -21.53 15.88 9.65
N CYS A 453 -21.71 14.62 9.24
CA CYS A 453 -22.67 13.71 9.88
C CYS A 453 -22.00 12.49 10.53
N SER A 454 -20.67 12.39 10.57
CA SER A 454 -19.97 11.27 11.21
C SER A 454 -20.20 11.23 12.73
N LYS A 455 -20.59 10.05 13.26
CA LYS A 455 -20.84 9.81 14.69
C LYS A 455 -19.53 9.59 15.45
N LEU A 456 -18.80 10.69 15.69
CA LEU A 456 -17.50 10.67 16.38
C LEU A 456 -17.58 10.29 17.88
N ASP A 457 -18.75 9.88 18.37
CA ASP A 457 -19.01 9.40 19.72
C ASP A 457 -19.38 7.91 19.81
N ASP A 458 -19.25 7.16 18.73
CA ASP A 458 -19.39 5.71 18.77
C ASP A 458 -18.15 5.07 19.43
N GLU A 459 -18.22 4.88 20.75
CA GLU A 459 -17.12 4.35 21.57
C GLU A 459 -16.66 2.98 21.09
N LYS A 460 -17.60 2.09 20.75
CA LYS A 460 -17.27 0.74 20.30
C LYS A 460 -16.47 0.78 19.01
N ARG A 461 -16.96 1.57 18.05
CA ARG A 461 -16.33 1.67 16.73
C ARG A 461 -14.99 2.40 16.78
N LEU A 462 -14.86 3.45 17.59
CA LEU A 462 -13.59 4.13 17.80
C LEU A 462 -12.53 3.18 18.37
N LYS A 463 -12.87 2.34 19.35
CA LYS A 463 -11.95 1.34 19.92
C LYS A 463 -11.49 0.33 18.88
N GLU A 464 -12.40 -0.17 18.04
CA GLU A 464 -12.07 -1.09 16.93
C GLU A 464 -11.10 -0.42 15.92
N ILE A 465 -11.38 0.83 15.53
CA ILE A 465 -10.55 1.57 14.58
C ILE A 465 -9.14 1.82 15.17
N LEU A 466 -9.04 2.21 16.43
CA LEU A 466 -7.74 2.41 17.11
C LEU A 466 -6.92 1.12 17.17
N ALA A 467 -7.54 -0.02 17.45
CA ALA A 467 -6.87 -1.31 17.46
C ALA A 467 -6.33 -1.70 16.06
N MET A 468 -7.14 -1.48 15.01
CA MET A 468 -6.70 -1.69 13.62
C MET A 468 -5.56 -0.73 13.24
N LEU A 469 -5.66 0.55 13.62
CA LEU A 469 -4.67 1.58 13.33
C LEU A 469 -3.33 1.25 14.00
N LYS A 470 -3.33 0.89 15.29
CA LYS A 470 -2.15 0.43 16.04
C LYS A 470 -1.47 -0.76 15.34
N SER A 471 -2.26 -1.76 14.93
CA SER A 471 -1.76 -2.95 14.22
C SER A 471 -1.09 -2.57 12.89
N ARG A 472 -1.71 -1.71 12.08
CA ARG A 472 -1.16 -1.25 10.79
C ARG A 472 0.12 -0.45 10.94
N LEU A 473 0.16 0.48 11.89
CA LEU A 473 1.35 1.30 12.17
C LEU A 473 2.52 0.43 12.60
N SER A 474 2.29 -0.51 13.52
CA SER A 474 3.31 -1.47 13.97
C SER A 474 3.89 -2.28 12.80
N MET A 475 3.04 -2.78 11.91
CA MET A 475 3.50 -3.51 10.72
C MET A 475 4.26 -2.63 9.74
N SER A 476 3.82 -1.40 9.54
CA SER A 476 4.50 -0.42 8.68
C SER A 476 5.91 -0.14 9.17
N PHE A 477 6.11 0.00 10.48
CA PHE A 477 7.44 0.22 11.05
C PHE A 477 8.38 -0.96 10.86
N LEU A 478 7.87 -2.19 10.90
CA LEU A 478 8.67 -3.39 10.62
C LEU A 478 9.03 -3.52 9.14
N SER A 479 8.08 -3.24 8.25
CA SER A 479 8.29 -3.38 6.80
C SER A 479 9.09 -2.22 6.19
N SER A 480 9.00 -1.02 6.77
CA SER A 480 9.58 0.21 6.25
C SER A 480 10.44 0.94 7.28
N GLY A 481 11.19 0.19 8.09
CA GLY A 481 11.98 0.73 9.21
C GLY A 481 12.99 1.80 8.82
N HIS A 482 13.52 1.78 7.59
CA HIS A 482 14.43 2.82 7.08
C HIS A 482 13.74 4.18 6.95
N THR A 483 12.52 4.23 6.41
CA THR A 483 11.75 5.48 6.27
C THR A 483 11.26 5.96 7.63
N THR A 484 10.84 5.05 8.49
CA THR A 484 10.45 5.37 9.88
C THR A 484 11.60 5.99 10.67
N ALA A 485 12.79 5.39 10.61
CA ALA A 485 13.98 5.92 11.26
C ALA A 485 14.40 7.29 10.70
N ALA A 486 14.28 7.48 9.38
CA ALA A 486 14.58 8.74 8.72
C ALA A 486 13.60 9.84 9.15
N LEU A 487 12.28 9.56 9.11
CA LEU A 487 11.26 10.52 9.55
C LEU A 487 11.46 10.91 11.02
N ARG A 488 11.70 9.93 11.89
CA ARG A 488 11.94 10.21 13.32
C ARG A 488 13.17 11.08 13.53
N ALA A 489 14.27 10.81 12.83
CA ALA A 489 15.48 11.63 12.92
C ALA A 489 15.29 13.05 12.36
N LEU A 490 14.52 13.20 11.27
CA LEU A 490 14.14 14.51 10.68
C LEU A 490 13.27 15.34 11.62
N SER A 491 12.37 14.72 12.36
CA SER A 491 11.45 15.40 13.27
C SER A 491 12.17 16.17 14.40
N TYR A 492 13.45 15.86 14.66
CA TYR A 492 14.26 16.59 15.63
C TYR A 492 14.73 17.97 15.15
N THR A 493 14.67 18.25 13.85
CA THR A 493 15.23 19.46 13.24
C THR A 493 14.30 20.18 12.26
N SER A 494 13.27 19.49 11.76
CA SER A 494 12.34 20.01 10.78
C SER A 494 10.90 20.07 11.35
N PRO A 495 10.27 21.24 11.43
CA PRO A 495 8.87 21.36 11.85
C PRO A 495 7.91 20.56 10.94
N LEU A 496 8.16 20.54 9.63
CA LEU A 496 7.40 19.73 8.68
C LEU A 496 7.48 18.23 9.00
N ALA A 497 8.69 17.72 9.24
CA ALA A 497 8.87 16.32 9.60
C ALA A 497 8.31 15.99 10.99
N LYS A 498 8.36 16.94 11.92
CA LYS A 498 7.72 16.79 13.24
C LYS A 498 6.21 16.70 13.11
N PHE A 499 5.58 17.56 12.29
CA PHE A 499 4.16 17.45 12.00
C PHE A 499 3.81 16.03 11.48
N LYS A 500 4.60 15.52 10.53
CA LYS A 500 4.37 14.19 9.97
C LYS A 500 4.59 13.07 11.00
N ASP A 501 5.58 13.19 11.88
CA ASP A 501 5.79 12.24 12.97
C ASP A 501 4.64 12.24 14.00
N ASP A 502 4.05 13.42 14.25
CA ASP A 502 2.90 13.58 15.15
C ASP A 502 1.58 13.08 14.56
N THR A 503 1.48 12.93 13.25
CA THR A 503 0.23 12.55 12.58
C THR A 503 0.28 11.16 11.93
N ASP A 504 1.47 10.59 11.69
CA ASP A 504 1.63 9.30 10.98
C ASP A 504 2.93 8.56 11.36
N GLY A 505 3.75 9.09 12.29
CA GLY A 505 5.03 8.50 12.67
C GLY A 505 5.02 7.78 14.03
N ILE A 506 6.22 7.69 14.62
CA ILE A 506 6.40 7.00 15.92
C ILE A 506 5.67 7.74 17.05
N GLU A 507 5.74 9.08 17.08
CA GLU A 507 5.02 9.86 18.11
C GLU A 507 3.51 9.61 18.03
N PHE A 508 2.96 9.59 16.82
CA PHE A 508 1.57 9.24 16.57
C PHE A 508 1.21 7.84 17.08
N TYR A 509 2.06 6.85 16.77
CA TYR A 509 1.87 5.48 17.24
C TYR A 509 1.81 5.37 18.75
N GLU A 510 2.70 6.07 19.48
CA GLU A 510 2.72 6.02 20.94
C GLU A 510 1.42 6.61 21.53
N VAL A 511 0.88 7.68 20.92
CA VAL A 511 -0.41 8.27 21.34
C VAL A 511 -1.56 7.29 21.05
N VAL A 512 -1.62 6.70 19.85
CA VAL A 512 -2.66 5.72 19.48
C VAL A 512 -2.61 4.51 20.40
N LYS A 513 -1.41 4.01 20.71
CA LYS A 513 -1.18 2.88 21.61
C LYS A 513 -1.68 3.19 23.02
N GLU A 514 -1.31 4.35 23.57
CA GLU A 514 -1.73 4.77 24.92
C GLU A 514 -3.26 4.87 25.02
N ILE A 515 -3.90 5.49 24.02
CA ILE A 515 -5.37 5.62 24.00
C ILE A 515 -6.04 4.25 23.82
N GLU A 516 -5.51 3.37 22.97
CA GLU A 516 -6.12 2.03 22.74
C GLU A 516 -5.99 1.13 23.99
N GLU A 517 -4.82 1.10 24.63
CA GLU A 517 -4.55 0.28 25.80
C GLU A 517 -5.34 0.76 27.04
N ASN A 518 -5.57 2.06 27.17
CA ASN A 518 -6.29 2.68 28.29
C ASN A 518 -7.57 3.38 27.81
N PHE A 519 -8.30 2.77 26.87
CA PHE A 519 -9.42 3.40 26.16
C PHE A 519 -10.48 3.99 27.07
N ASP A 520 -10.87 3.28 28.13
CA ASP A 520 -11.93 3.73 29.05
C ASP A 520 -11.55 5.00 29.82
N ASP A 521 -10.26 5.25 30.04
CA ASP A 521 -9.76 6.46 30.69
C ASP A 521 -9.63 7.64 29.73
N HIS A 522 -9.42 7.38 28.42
CA HIS A 522 -9.15 8.41 27.41
C HIS A 522 -10.33 8.71 26.48
N LYS A 523 -11.37 7.90 26.44
CA LYS A 523 -12.45 7.99 25.45
C LYS A 523 -13.20 9.32 25.45
N GLU A 524 -13.47 9.91 26.61
CA GLU A 524 -14.17 11.19 26.70
C GLU A 524 -13.32 12.34 26.14
N GLU A 525 -12.02 12.36 26.45
CA GLU A 525 -11.09 13.34 25.90
C GLU A 525 -10.95 13.16 24.39
N LEU A 526 -10.79 11.92 23.91
CA LEU A 526 -10.70 11.60 22.49
C LEU A 526 -11.91 12.14 21.72
N ILE A 527 -13.13 11.79 22.16
CA ILE A 527 -14.38 12.23 21.53
C ILE A 527 -14.49 13.76 21.52
N CYS A 528 -14.18 14.39 22.65
CA CYS A 528 -14.23 15.85 22.76
C CYS A 528 -13.27 16.52 21.77
N ARG A 529 -12.02 16.06 21.68
CA ARG A 529 -11.01 16.59 20.75
C ARG A 529 -11.37 16.34 19.30
N LEU A 530 -11.82 15.13 18.92
CA LEU A 530 -12.24 14.82 17.55
C LEU A 530 -13.39 15.75 17.10
N LYS A 531 -14.41 15.94 17.94
CA LYS A 531 -15.54 16.83 17.65
C LYS A 531 -15.11 18.30 17.56
N ALA A 532 -14.21 18.75 18.42
CA ALA A 532 -13.71 20.13 18.40
C ALA A 532 -12.88 20.40 17.12
N ILE A 533 -11.96 19.50 16.78
CA ILE A 533 -11.12 19.58 15.58
C ILE A 533 -11.98 19.54 14.31
N SER A 534 -12.94 18.63 14.22
CA SER A 534 -13.85 18.52 13.09
C SER A 534 -14.60 19.83 12.83
N LYS A 535 -15.16 20.45 13.88
CA LYS A 535 -15.83 21.75 13.77
C LYS A 535 -14.91 22.90 13.41
N GLN A 536 -13.66 22.87 13.88
CA GLN A 536 -12.66 23.90 13.59
C GLN A 536 -12.21 23.85 12.13
N ILE A 537 -12.04 22.64 11.58
CA ILE A 537 -11.43 22.43 10.26
C ILE A 537 -12.46 22.51 9.14
N PHE A 538 -13.59 21.81 9.26
CA PHE A 538 -14.53 21.58 8.15
C PHE A 538 -15.57 22.71 8.03
N CYS A 539 -15.11 23.86 7.59
CA CYS A 539 -15.96 25.01 7.27
C CYS A 539 -15.55 25.61 5.90
N ALA A 540 -16.48 26.26 5.23
CA ALA A 540 -16.26 26.81 3.89
C ALA A 540 -15.18 27.92 3.86
N ASP A 541 -15.11 28.75 4.92
CA ASP A 541 -14.11 29.82 5.03
C ASP A 541 -12.67 29.29 5.16
N ASN A 542 -12.51 28.02 5.54
CA ASN A 542 -11.24 27.32 5.70
C ASN A 542 -10.92 26.37 4.53
N MET A 543 -11.76 26.38 3.48
CA MET A 543 -11.70 25.42 2.39
C MET A 543 -11.15 26.03 1.11
N MET A 544 -10.39 25.25 0.37
CA MET A 544 -10.06 25.46 -1.03
C MET A 544 -10.43 24.19 -1.82
N VAL A 545 -10.80 24.34 -3.07
CA VAL A 545 -11.13 23.22 -3.96
C VAL A 545 -10.10 23.10 -5.06
N SER A 546 -9.63 21.89 -5.34
CA SER A 546 -8.92 21.53 -6.56
C SER A 546 -9.80 20.62 -7.40
N TYR A 547 -10.02 20.97 -8.66
CA TYR A 547 -10.86 20.20 -9.58
C TYR A 547 -10.18 19.96 -10.92
N THR A 548 -10.13 18.69 -11.33
CA THR A 548 -9.56 18.28 -12.62
C THR A 548 -10.63 17.60 -13.46
N SER A 549 -10.85 18.14 -14.64
CA SER A 549 -11.75 17.56 -15.65
C SER A 549 -11.49 18.17 -17.03
N ALA A 550 -12.05 17.58 -18.09
CA ALA A 550 -12.23 18.28 -19.35
C ALA A 550 -13.24 19.44 -19.17
N LYS A 551 -13.29 20.35 -20.14
CA LYS A 551 -14.06 21.60 -20.05
C LYS A 551 -15.57 21.36 -19.79
N GLU A 552 -16.15 20.33 -20.39
CA GLU A 552 -17.55 19.97 -20.17
C GLU A 552 -17.86 19.50 -18.76
N GLY A 553 -16.88 18.98 -18.03
CA GLY A 553 -17.02 18.51 -16.64
C GLY A 553 -17.18 19.64 -15.63
N LEU A 554 -16.76 20.87 -15.95
CA LEU A 554 -16.80 22.00 -15.01
C LEU A 554 -18.22 22.35 -14.58
N ALA A 555 -19.18 22.38 -15.52
CA ALA A 555 -20.57 22.72 -15.22
C ALA A 555 -21.25 21.71 -14.26
N TYR A 556 -20.87 20.43 -14.32
CA TYR A 556 -21.38 19.42 -13.39
C TYR A 556 -20.86 19.66 -11.96
N MET A 557 -19.58 20.04 -11.84
CA MET A 557 -18.97 20.39 -10.56
C MET A 557 -19.62 21.64 -9.96
N GLU A 558 -19.76 22.74 -10.70
CA GLU A 558 -20.37 24.00 -10.23
C GLU A 558 -21.76 23.77 -9.66
N ASN A 559 -22.60 23.01 -10.37
CA ASN A 559 -23.96 22.72 -9.92
C ASN A 559 -23.99 21.84 -8.65
N ALA A 560 -23.13 20.84 -8.55
CA ALA A 560 -23.08 19.93 -7.43
C ALA A 560 -22.46 20.57 -6.18
N PHE A 561 -21.45 21.41 -6.34
CA PHE A 561 -20.73 22.05 -5.25
C PHE A 561 -21.58 23.08 -4.50
N ALA A 562 -22.46 23.81 -5.19
CA ALA A 562 -23.32 24.82 -4.61
C ALA A 562 -24.20 24.29 -3.44
N ALA A 563 -24.57 23.00 -3.49
CA ALA A 563 -25.34 22.37 -2.41
C ALA A 563 -24.49 22.09 -1.16
N VAL A 564 -23.19 21.83 -1.33
CA VAL A 564 -22.24 21.48 -0.24
C VAL A 564 -21.68 22.73 0.42
N SER A 565 -21.23 23.71 -0.37
CA SER A 565 -20.69 24.98 0.15
C SER A 565 -21.67 25.69 1.07
N LYS A 566 -22.95 25.74 0.70
CA LYS A 566 -24.01 26.35 1.52
C LYS A 566 -24.17 25.65 2.88
N GLN A 567 -24.15 24.33 2.91
CA GLN A 567 -24.34 23.58 4.16
C GLN A 567 -23.12 23.59 5.08
N LEU A 568 -21.92 23.70 4.52
CA LEU A 568 -20.70 23.94 5.31
C LEU A 568 -20.66 25.37 5.88
N ASN A 569 -21.37 26.32 5.25
CA ASN A 569 -21.53 27.68 5.78
C ASN A 569 -22.60 27.79 6.86
N ASP A 570 -23.63 26.95 6.82
CA ASP A 570 -24.75 26.95 7.80
C ASP A 570 -24.38 26.22 9.12
N ALA A 571 -23.27 25.48 9.16
CA ALA A 571 -22.75 24.91 10.39
C ALA A 571 -22.29 26.06 11.33
N ASP A 572 -22.70 26.02 12.62
CA ASP A 572 -22.30 27.01 13.66
C ASP A 572 -20.76 27.16 13.71
N VAL A 573 -20.25 28.02 12.85
CA VAL A 573 -18.81 28.30 12.77
C VAL A 573 -18.44 29.10 13.99
N VAL A 574 -17.66 28.54 14.88
CA VAL A 574 -16.86 29.31 15.81
C VAL A 574 -15.90 30.12 14.93
N GLN A 575 -16.24 31.41 14.70
CA GLN A 575 -15.31 32.35 14.08
C GLN A 575 -14.03 32.29 14.90
N THR A 576 -13.08 31.53 14.45
CA THR A 576 -11.77 31.50 15.07
C THR A 576 -11.09 32.81 14.71
N GLU A 577 -10.76 33.61 15.71
CA GLU A 577 -9.77 34.72 15.64
C GLU A 577 -8.38 34.22 15.16
N ALA A 578 -8.33 33.06 14.60
CA ALA A 578 -7.19 32.18 14.36
C ALA A 578 -6.37 32.48 13.11
N LYS A 579 -6.72 33.48 12.28
CA LYS A 579 -5.87 33.84 11.12
C LYS A 579 -4.51 34.44 11.51
N GLU A 580 -4.28 34.77 12.77
CA GLU A 580 -3.01 35.36 13.26
C GLU A 580 -2.12 34.40 14.04
N ASN A 581 -2.63 33.27 14.56
CA ASN A 581 -1.84 32.30 15.32
C ASN A 581 -1.55 31.06 14.50
N ARG A 582 -0.45 31.07 13.72
CA ARG A 582 0.08 29.86 13.09
C ARG A 582 0.55 28.88 14.17
N CYS A 583 0.25 27.60 14.00
CA CYS A 583 0.75 26.53 14.85
C CYS A 583 2.29 26.56 14.87
N ILE A 584 2.87 26.79 16.05
CA ILE A 584 4.31 26.73 16.24
C ILE A 584 4.67 25.30 16.64
N ILE A 585 5.42 24.61 15.79
CA ILE A 585 5.86 23.24 16.03
C ILE A 585 7.27 23.26 16.62
N HIS A 586 7.42 22.60 17.78
CA HIS A 586 8.65 22.58 18.55
C HIS A 586 9.47 21.31 18.26
N CYS A 587 10.60 21.46 17.58
CA CYS A 587 11.54 20.36 17.37
C CYS A 587 12.47 20.19 18.59
N LYS A 588 12.63 18.95 19.03
CA LYS A 588 13.52 18.62 20.16
C LYS A 588 14.42 17.47 19.77
N LYS A 589 15.74 17.67 19.85
CA LYS A 589 16.72 16.60 19.65
C LYS A 589 16.60 15.55 20.76
N ARG A 590 16.56 14.30 20.38
CA ARG A 590 16.55 13.13 21.25
C ARG A 590 17.64 12.14 20.81
N ASN A 591 18.07 11.30 21.73
CA ASN A 591 18.89 10.12 21.45
C ASN A 591 18.03 8.92 21.76
N GLU A 592 17.50 8.29 20.74
CA GLU A 592 16.52 7.20 20.85
C GLU A 592 17.00 6.00 20.03
N GLY A 593 16.62 4.82 20.49
CA GLY A 593 16.75 3.57 19.76
C GLY A 593 15.49 2.74 20.01
N PHE A 594 14.87 2.25 18.93
CA PHE A 594 13.68 1.43 18.99
C PHE A 594 14.06 -0.03 18.75
N LYS A 595 13.63 -0.92 19.65
CA LYS A 595 13.88 -2.35 19.54
C LYS A 595 12.77 -3.00 18.72
N THR A 596 13.17 -3.87 17.79
CA THR A 596 12.25 -4.70 17.00
C THR A 596 12.77 -6.13 16.97
N SER A 597 11.91 -7.07 16.57
CA SER A 597 12.29 -8.47 16.33
C SER A 597 12.97 -8.68 14.96
N SER A 598 13.15 -7.62 14.18
CA SER A 598 13.79 -7.68 12.87
C SER A 598 15.25 -8.11 12.97
N LYS A 599 15.72 -8.91 12.00
CA LYS A 599 17.13 -9.24 11.83
C LYS A 599 17.94 -8.11 11.17
N VAL A 600 17.26 -7.10 10.64
CA VAL A 600 17.88 -5.96 9.96
C VAL A 600 17.85 -4.75 10.88
N GLN A 601 19.00 -4.10 11.01
CA GLN A 601 19.12 -2.84 11.74
C GLN A 601 19.00 -1.67 10.78
N TYR A 602 18.15 -0.70 11.13
CA TYR A 602 17.95 0.53 10.38
C TYR A 602 18.62 1.69 11.11
N VAL A 603 19.53 2.38 10.42
CA VAL A 603 20.25 3.55 10.96
C VAL A 603 20.04 4.72 10.04
N ALA A 604 19.47 5.81 10.56
CA ALA A 604 19.30 7.07 9.84
C ALA A 604 20.18 8.16 10.42
N ARG A 605 20.84 8.91 9.55
CA ARG A 605 21.59 10.12 9.90
C ARG A 605 21.03 11.30 9.14
N VAL A 606 20.64 12.33 9.85
CA VAL A 606 19.99 13.52 9.31
C VAL A 606 20.79 14.77 9.70
N GLY A 607 20.85 15.73 8.79
CA GLY A 607 21.39 17.07 9.03
C GLY A 607 20.61 18.12 8.25
N ASN A 608 20.43 19.28 8.85
CA ASN A 608 19.86 20.44 8.18
C ASN A 608 21.00 21.38 7.75
N PHE A 609 21.34 21.35 6.46
CA PHE A 609 22.44 22.13 5.92
C PHE A 609 22.11 23.63 5.81
N ILE A 610 20.81 24.00 5.69
CA ILE A 610 20.37 25.40 5.73
C ILE A 610 20.72 26.04 7.08
N ASP A 611 20.52 25.30 8.19
CA ASP A 611 20.93 25.76 9.53
C ASP A 611 22.46 25.85 9.66
N GLY A 612 23.21 25.14 8.83
CA GLY A 612 24.65 25.23 8.69
C GLY A 612 25.13 26.45 7.87
N GLY A 613 24.22 27.24 7.32
CA GLY A 613 24.53 28.43 6.52
C GLY A 613 24.67 28.17 5.01
N GLU A 614 24.41 26.96 4.56
CA GLU A 614 24.47 26.57 3.16
C GLU A 614 23.18 26.92 2.41
N GLU A 615 23.25 27.03 1.07
CA GLU A 615 22.10 27.32 0.24
C GLU A 615 21.67 26.11 -0.57
N TYR A 616 20.34 25.88 -0.66
CA TYR A 616 19.80 24.86 -1.54
C TYR A 616 19.92 25.25 -3.00
N THR A 617 20.49 24.38 -3.81
CA THR A 617 20.55 24.53 -5.26
C THR A 617 20.22 23.20 -5.96
N GLY A 618 19.81 23.24 -7.24
CA GLY A 618 19.59 22.04 -8.06
C GLY A 618 20.81 21.14 -8.19
N ALA A 619 22.04 21.68 -7.98
CA ALA A 619 23.27 20.89 -7.95
C ALA A 619 23.26 19.80 -6.85
N LEU A 620 22.52 20.02 -5.75
CA LEU A 620 22.36 19.01 -4.68
C LEU A 620 21.60 17.77 -5.16
N GLN A 621 20.71 17.90 -6.12
CA GLN A 621 20.02 16.74 -6.71
C GLN A 621 21.00 15.85 -7.49
N ILE A 622 21.91 16.47 -8.24
CA ILE A 622 22.96 15.75 -8.97
C ILE A 622 23.96 15.14 -7.98
N LEU A 623 24.38 15.90 -6.97
CA LEU A 623 25.26 15.41 -5.91
C LEU A 623 24.65 14.21 -5.18
N LYS A 624 23.33 14.22 -4.94
CA LYS A 624 22.60 13.07 -4.35
C LYS A 624 22.79 11.82 -5.21
N VAL A 625 22.65 11.90 -6.52
CA VAL A 625 22.81 10.76 -7.44
C VAL A 625 24.23 10.22 -7.38
N ILE A 626 25.24 11.10 -7.51
CA ILE A 626 26.65 10.74 -7.44
C ILE A 626 26.99 10.08 -6.10
N LEU A 627 26.60 10.69 -4.97
CA LEU A 627 26.85 10.13 -3.67
C LEU A 627 26.13 8.79 -3.45
N SER A 628 24.90 8.64 -3.95
CA SER A 628 24.13 7.41 -3.77
C SER A 628 24.78 6.23 -4.45
N TYR A 629 25.14 6.35 -5.72
CA TYR A 629 25.60 5.23 -6.54
C TYR A 629 27.11 5.05 -6.52
N ASP A 630 27.88 6.11 -6.80
CA ASP A 630 29.33 5.98 -6.96
C ASP A 630 30.06 5.82 -5.62
N TYR A 631 29.51 6.37 -4.53
CA TYR A 631 30.21 6.34 -3.26
C TYR A 631 29.50 5.49 -2.19
N LEU A 632 28.27 5.85 -1.82
CA LEU A 632 27.60 5.21 -0.68
C LEU A 632 27.19 3.77 -1.00
N TRP A 633 26.64 3.52 -2.19
CA TRP A 633 26.27 2.19 -2.61
C TRP A 633 27.48 1.24 -2.62
N GLN A 634 28.58 1.68 -3.20
CA GLN A 634 29.80 0.88 -3.26
C GLN A 634 30.38 0.63 -1.87
N ASN A 635 30.47 1.64 -1.01
CA ASN A 635 31.15 1.50 0.27
C ASN A 635 30.29 0.94 1.40
N VAL A 636 28.97 1.24 1.41
CA VAL A 636 28.08 0.81 2.51
C VAL A 636 27.39 -0.50 2.18
N ARG A 637 26.90 -0.66 0.95
CA ARG A 637 26.18 -1.88 0.54
C ARG A 637 27.13 -2.95 0.02
N VAL A 638 27.87 -2.66 -1.05
CA VAL A 638 28.70 -3.69 -1.72
C VAL A 638 29.85 -4.12 -0.81
N LYS A 639 30.68 -3.19 -0.33
CA LYS A 639 31.83 -3.50 0.55
C LYS A 639 31.43 -3.71 2.01
N GLY A 640 30.50 -2.91 2.51
CA GLY A 640 30.05 -2.93 3.90
C GLY A 640 28.98 -3.96 4.22
N GLY A 641 28.42 -4.65 3.22
CA GLY A 641 27.44 -5.72 3.40
C GLY A 641 26.05 -5.26 3.85
N ALA A 642 25.72 -3.96 3.77
CA ALA A 642 24.39 -3.48 4.10
C ALA A 642 23.36 -3.99 3.06
N TYR A 643 22.17 -4.35 3.52
CA TYR A 643 21.08 -4.80 2.64
C TYR A 643 20.64 -3.73 1.65
N GLY A 644 20.56 -2.50 2.08
CA GLY A 644 20.20 -1.36 1.25
C GLY A 644 20.67 -0.04 1.83
N LEU A 645 20.68 0.97 0.99
CA LEU A 645 21.03 2.34 1.34
C LEU A 645 20.12 3.30 0.60
N SER A 646 19.72 4.38 1.27
CA SER A 646 18.97 5.48 0.65
C SER A 646 19.55 6.81 1.09
N LEU A 647 19.79 7.70 0.13
CA LEU A 647 20.07 9.12 0.37
C LEU A 647 18.84 9.91 -0.05
N ILE A 648 18.09 10.39 0.94
CA ILE A 648 16.84 11.11 0.73
C ILE A 648 17.10 12.59 0.96
N HIS A 649 16.56 13.40 0.06
CA HIS A 649 16.52 14.85 0.18
C HIS A 649 15.08 15.27 0.41
N ILE A 650 14.80 15.92 1.52
CA ILE A 650 13.48 16.39 1.89
C ILE A 650 13.50 17.91 1.95
#